data_167549570b4484455515c6570945cadc
#
_entry.id   167549570b4484455515c6570945cadc
#
_cell.length_a   1.000
_cell.length_b   1.000
_cell.length_c   1.000
_cell.angle_alpha   90.00
_cell.angle_beta   90.00
_cell.angle_gamma   90.00
#
_symmetry.space_group_name_H-M   'P 1'
#
loop_
_entity.id
_entity.type
_entity.pdbx_description
1 polymer ?
#
loop_
_entity_poly.entity_id
_entity_poly.type
_entity_poly.pdbx_seq_one_letter_code
_entity_poly.pdbx_strand_id
1 'polypeptide(L)'
;MWVAKTKYLYGCSVSCIKLRRTHNDLTNQAGVGENALPHLRIRYRGVCRVKDVQRLFAGFLKQTGLQVLPVHTRAKECLRVHPLRGGALGLSSSKKREAFGPFSVNKQISIFLFYKNIMANKNFITCDGNQAAAHIAYMFSEVAAIYPITPSSPMAEHVDEWSAQGRINLFGDTVKVQEMQSEGGAAGAVHGSLQAGALTTTFTASQGLLLMIPNMYKIAGELLPCVFHVSARTLASHSLCIFGDHQDVMACRQTGFAMLCEGSVQEVMDLSAVAHLATLESRVPFINFFDGFRTSHEYQKIEVMDQEDIRPLVPMDKVSEFRSRALTPEHPVARGMAENPETFFAHREVCNSYYDAVPAIVEKYMAEISKITGREYKLFSYYGADDAERVIICMGSVTEAAREAIDYLNAKGEKVGMVSVHLYRPFSVKHLLAAVPKTCKKIAVLDRTKEPGASGEPLYLDVKDAFYNAENRPVIVGGRYGLGSCDTTPTMIISVYENLALPEPKDHFTVGIVDDVTFCSLPLEAEKALGGEGIFEAKFYGLGADGTVGANKNSIKIIGDNTDKYCQAYFSYDSKKSGGFTCSHLRFGDTPIRSTYQIKTPNFVACHVQAYLHMYDVLRGLRDNGTFLLNTIWEGDELAANLPNNAKRYFAQHNITVYYINATKIAQEIGLGNRTNTILQSAFFRITEVIPVDLAIEQMKKFIVKSYGKKGQDVVDKNYQAVAVSYTHLTLPTILRV
;
A
#
# COMPACT_ATOMS: atom_id res chain seq x y z
N MET A 1 7.53 48.59 -17.21
CA MET A 1 6.26 47.90 -16.92
C MET A 1 5.95 46.99 -18.11
N TRP A 2 6.32 45.70 -17.99
CA TRP A 2 5.98 44.72 -19.02
C TRP A 2 4.81 43.89 -18.48
N VAL A 3 3.66 43.99 -19.14
CA VAL A 3 2.49 43.14 -18.88
C VAL A 3 2.51 42.05 -19.95
N ALA A 4 2.91 40.86 -19.59
CA ALA A 4 2.72 39.71 -20.45
C ALA A 4 1.28 39.24 -20.27
N LYS A 5 0.42 39.48 -21.25
CA LYS A 5 -0.90 38.87 -21.39
C LYS A 5 -0.69 37.48 -22.01
N THR A 6 -0.66 36.44 -21.21
CA THR A 6 -0.86 35.09 -21.70
C THR A 6 -2.34 34.77 -21.61
N LYS A 7 -3.00 34.81 -22.78
CA LYS A 7 -4.36 34.31 -22.93
C LYS A 7 -4.30 32.78 -23.12
N TYR A 8 -5.03 32.08 -22.29
CA TYR A 8 -5.53 30.72 -22.46
C TYR A 8 -4.60 29.66 -23.02
N LEU A 9 -4.06 28.86 -22.16
CA LEU A 9 -3.70 27.49 -22.47
C LEU A 9 -4.17 26.62 -21.28
N TYR A 10 -5.11 25.74 -21.60
CA TYR A 10 -5.65 24.68 -20.75
C TYR A 10 -6.37 25.09 -19.44
N GLY A 11 -7.62 25.46 -19.55
CA GLY A 11 -8.69 25.25 -18.56
C GLY A 11 -8.45 25.62 -17.09
N CYS A 12 -7.41 26.37 -16.75
CA CYS A 12 -7.18 26.90 -15.41
C CYS A 12 -7.21 28.42 -15.47
N SER A 13 -8.09 29.04 -14.68
CA SER A 13 -8.09 30.47 -14.44
C SER A 13 -6.83 30.86 -13.66
N VAL A 14 -5.80 31.27 -14.38
CA VAL A 14 -4.60 31.87 -13.79
C VAL A 14 -4.93 33.32 -13.43
N SER A 15 -5.19 33.56 -12.17
CA SER A 15 -5.27 34.94 -11.64
C SER A 15 -3.88 35.55 -11.69
N CYS A 16 -3.70 36.54 -12.55
CA CYS A 16 -2.56 37.40 -12.76
C CYS A 16 -1.30 37.21 -11.89
N ILE A 17 -0.22 36.75 -12.50
CA ILE A 17 1.13 36.93 -11.98
C ILE A 17 1.55 38.39 -12.23
N LYS A 18 1.58 39.21 -11.20
CA LYS A 18 2.12 40.57 -11.26
C LYS A 18 3.62 40.55 -10.99
N LEU A 19 4.40 40.71 -12.03
CA LEU A 19 5.83 41.00 -11.92
C LEU A 19 5.99 42.48 -11.57
N ARG A 20 6.47 42.79 -10.38
CA ARG A 20 6.87 44.17 -10.01
C ARG A 20 8.38 44.24 -10.01
N ARG A 21 8.91 45.17 -10.81
CA ARG A 21 10.30 45.66 -10.69
C ARG A 21 10.35 46.56 -9.46
N THR A 22 11.12 46.24 -8.46
CA THR A 22 11.40 47.13 -7.34
C THR A 22 12.52 48.05 -7.80
N HIS A 23 12.18 49.30 -8.09
CA HIS A 23 13.14 50.39 -8.10
C HIS A 23 13.37 50.81 -6.64
N ASN A 24 14.60 50.82 -6.20
CA ASN A 24 15.02 51.59 -5.02
C ASN A 24 15.11 53.04 -5.43
N ASP A 25 14.16 53.84 -4.97
CA ASP A 25 14.34 55.27 -4.88
C ASP A 25 15.35 55.57 -3.77
N LEU A 26 16.58 55.84 -4.15
CA LEU A 26 17.52 56.58 -3.34
C LEU A 26 18.04 57.72 -4.24
N THR A 27 17.57 58.88 -3.93
CA THR A 27 18.02 60.18 -4.47
C THR A 27 19.44 60.44 -4.01
N ASN A 28 20.23 60.87 -5.00
CA ASN A 28 21.43 61.71 -4.94
C ASN A 28 22.59 61.35 -4.03
N GLN A 29 23.67 60.87 -4.60
CA GLN A 29 24.89 61.62 -4.87
C GLN A 29 25.98 60.70 -5.48
N ALA A 30 26.55 61.26 -6.54
CA ALA A 30 27.90 60.99 -7.09
C ALA A 30 28.26 59.54 -7.50
N GLY A 31 28.32 59.39 -8.81
CA GLY A 31 29.51 58.86 -9.49
C GLY A 31 29.69 57.32 -9.48
N VAL A 32 29.77 56.83 -10.74
CA VAL A 32 30.35 55.54 -11.11
C VAL A 32 29.41 54.36 -11.21
N GLY A 33 29.37 53.87 -12.37
CA GLY A 33 28.53 52.91 -13.03
C GLY A 33 28.51 51.51 -12.49
N GLU A 34 27.62 50.80 -13.15
CA GLU A 34 27.61 49.37 -13.44
C GLU A 34 26.59 48.49 -12.70
N ASN A 35 25.68 48.06 -13.56
CA ASN A 35 25.10 46.71 -13.60
C ASN A 35 24.69 46.05 -12.28
N ALA A 36 23.62 46.55 -11.70
CA ALA A 36 22.84 45.78 -10.76
C ALA A 36 21.81 44.90 -11.51
N LEU A 37 22.02 43.61 -11.55
CA LEU A 37 21.02 42.65 -12.00
C LEU A 37 19.74 42.75 -11.14
N PRO A 38 18.55 42.86 -11.72
CA PRO A 38 17.32 43.02 -10.98
C PRO A 38 16.99 41.74 -10.23
N HIS A 39 16.78 41.83 -8.92
CA HIS A 39 16.21 40.77 -8.12
C HIS A 39 14.77 40.52 -8.53
N LEU A 40 14.47 39.33 -9.09
CA LEU A 40 13.13 38.92 -9.43
C LEU A 40 12.46 38.34 -8.17
N ARG A 41 11.52 39.09 -7.57
CA ARG A 41 10.65 38.59 -6.47
C ARG A 41 9.35 38.08 -7.08
N ILE A 42 9.14 36.77 -7.06
CA ILE A 42 7.88 36.14 -7.44
C ILE A 42 7.03 36.03 -6.18
N ARG A 43 5.92 36.80 -6.09
CA ARG A 43 4.90 36.60 -5.05
C ARG A 43 3.77 35.78 -5.65
N TYR A 44 3.53 34.64 -5.06
CA TYR A 44 2.47 33.73 -5.41
C TYR A 44 1.26 33.92 -4.48
N ARG A 45 0.05 34.00 -5.03
CA ARG A 45 -1.23 33.90 -4.31
C ARG A 45 -2.07 32.86 -5.02
N GLY A 46 -2.10 31.65 -4.50
CA GLY A 46 -2.91 30.53 -4.98
C GLY A 46 -2.16 29.20 -4.91
N VAL A 47 -2.88 28.12 -4.79
CA VAL A 47 -2.32 26.75 -4.77
C VAL A 47 -1.93 26.35 -6.18
N CYS A 48 -0.64 26.12 -6.46
CA CYS A 48 -0.15 25.54 -7.71
C CYS A 48 0.11 24.06 -7.56
N ARG A 49 -0.32 23.26 -8.52
CA ARG A 49 0.03 21.83 -8.59
C ARG A 49 1.51 21.66 -8.95
N VAL A 50 2.15 20.64 -8.38
CA VAL A 50 3.57 20.32 -8.59
C VAL A 50 3.97 20.31 -10.07
N LYS A 51 3.09 19.84 -10.97
CA LYS A 51 3.33 19.81 -12.41
C LYS A 51 3.37 21.19 -13.09
N ASP A 52 2.63 22.16 -12.60
CA ASP A 52 2.65 23.51 -13.16
C ASP A 52 3.97 24.19 -12.80
N VAL A 53 4.50 23.88 -11.63
CA VAL A 53 5.84 24.30 -11.20
C VAL A 53 6.92 23.59 -11.99
N GLN A 54 6.78 22.28 -12.25
CA GLN A 54 7.70 21.52 -13.10
C GLN A 54 7.71 22.04 -14.54
N ARG A 55 6.56 22.42 -15.11
CA ARG A 55 6.48 23.03 -16.45
C ARG A 55 7.09 24.43 -16.50
N LEU A 56 6.86 25.25 -15.46
CA LEU A 56 7.50 26.57 -15.35
C LEU A 56 9.01 26.44 -15.20
N PHE A 57 9.47 25.43 -14.45
CA PHE A 57 10.89 25.14 -14.27
C PHE A 57 11.53 24.57 -15.54
N ALA A 58 10.85 23.67 -16.25
CA ALA A 58 11.29 23.17 -17.54
C ALA A 58 11.34 24.27 -18.61
N GLY A 59 10.36 25.20 -18.57
CA GLY A 59 10.37 26.40 -19.41
C GLY A 59 11.55 27.33 -19.09
N PHE A 60 11.84 27.53 -17.80
CA PHE A 60 12.97 28.34 -17.34
C PHE A 60 14.32 27.71 -17.71
N LEU A 61 14.47 26.39 -17.54
CA LEU A 61 15.68 25.66 -17.96
C LEU A 61 15.90 25.74 -19.48
N LYS A 62 14.83 25.68 -20.27
CA LYS A 62 14.89 25.80 -21.72
C LYS A 62 15.29 27.22 -22.18
N GLN A 63 14.89 28.26 -21.44
CA GLN A 63 15.28 29.65 -21.71
C GLN A 63 16.69 30.00 -21.24
N THR A 64 17.18 29.34 -20.19
CA THR A 64 18.50 29.62 -19.60
C THR A 64 19.61 28.71 -20.11
N GLY A 65 19.29 27.71 -20.96
CA GLY A 65 20.28 26.78 -21.50
C GLY A 65 20.87 25.80 -20.48
N LEU A 66 20.25 25.64 -19.29
CA LEU A 66 20.67 24.73 -18.23
C LEU A 66 20.01 23.37 -18.43
N GLN A 67 20.79 22.29 -18.48
CA GLN A 67 20.27 20.91 -18.45
C GLN A 67 20.43 20.30 -17.07
N VAL A 68 19.38 19.69 -16.57
CA VAL A 68 19.41 18.81 -15.40
C VAL A 68 19.44 17.38 -15.91
N LEU A 69 20.54 16.68 -15.65
CA LEU A 69 20.63 15.25 -15.93
C LEU A 69 19.90 14.47 -14.81
N PRO A 70 19.10 13.47 -15.14
CA PRO A 70 18.55 12.57 -14.13
C PRO A 70 19.72 11.78 -13.52
N VAL A 71 19.98 12.01 -12.24
CA VAL A 71 20.92 11.21 -11.49
C VAL A 71 20.11 10.11 -10.82
N HIS A 72 20.26 8.89 -11.30
CA HIS A 72 19.84 7.72 -10.56
C HIS A 72 20.78 7.56 -9.38
N THR A 73 20.41 8.11 -8.23
CA THR A 73 21.15 7.84 -7.00
C THR A 73 20.36 8.19 -5.74
N ARG A 74 20.69 7.44 -4.73
CA ARG A 74 20.29 7.45 -3.33
C ARG A 74 20.02 8.86 -2.77
N ALA A 75 19.03 8.99 -1.94
CA ALA A 75 18.51 10.21 -1.30
C ALA A 75 19.52 11.07 -0.49
N LYS A 76 20.81 10.90 -0.69
CA LYS A 76 21.88 11.69 -0.03
C LYS A 76 22.86 12.38 -0.98
N GLU A 77 22.67 12.28 -2.32
CA GLU A 77 23.60 12.94 -3.24
C GLU A 77 22.97 14.15 -3.92
N CYS A 78 23.60 15.29 -3.75
CA CYS A 78 23.20 16.58 -4.29
C CYS A 78 23.09 16.56 -5.82
N LEU A 79 22.02 17.14 -6.34
CA LEU A 79 21.91 17.52 -7.76
C LEU A 79 23.14 18.35 -8.18
N ARG A 80 24.03 17.78 -9.01
CA ARG A 80 25.12 18.53 -9.63
C ARG A 80 24.62 19.17 -10.92
N VAL A 81 24.60 20.48 -10.93
CA VAL A 81 24.36 21.26 -12.16
C VAL A 81 25.71 21.47 -12.84
N HIS A 82 25.90 20.89 -14.02
CA HIS A 82 27.07 21.15 -14.86
C HIS A 82 26.72 22.12 -16.01
N PRO A 83 27.52 23.14 -16.27
CA PRO A 83 27.37 23.93 -17.48
C PRO A 83 27.74 23.09 -18.70
N LEU A 84 26.98 23.22 -19.78
CA LEU A 84 27.27 22.60 -21.06
C LEU A 84 28.65 23.09 -21.58
N ARG A 85 29.55 22.15 -21.83
CA ARG A 85 30.74 22.44 -22.63
C ARG A 85 30.30 22.61 -24.09
N GLY A 86 30.35 23.84 -24.57
CA GLY A 86 30.18 24.13 -25.98
C GLY A 86 31.30 23.48 -26.80
N GLY A 87 30.88 22.71 -27.80
CA GLY A 87 31.80 22.20 -28.81
C GLY A 87 32.49 23.35 -29.54
N ALA A 88 33.81 23.29 -29.66
CA ALA A 88 34.62 24.26 -30.32
C ALA A 88 34.39 24.21 -31.83
N LEU A 89 33.86 25.30 -32.39
CA LEU A 89 34.17 25.71 -33.76
C LEU A 89 35.11 26.90 -33.66
N GLY A 90 36.32 26.71 -34.17
CA GLY A 90 37.36 27.69 -34.09
C GLY A 90 37.06 28.93 -34.89
N LEU A 91 37.26 30.09 -34.25
CA LEU A 91 37.72 31.32 -34.88
C LEU A 91 38.52 32.11 -33.84
N SER A 92 39.74 32.47 -34.25
CA SER A 92 40.71 33.23 -33.48
C SER A 92 40.23 34.66 -33.25
N SER A 93 40.27 35.13 -32.01
CA SER A 93 40.86 36.45 -31.71
C SER A 93 40.84 36.71 -30.18
N SER A 94 41.94 37.25 -29.75
CA SER A 94 42.25 37.74 -28.41
C SER A 94 41.14 38.59 -27.80
N LYS A 95 40.70 38.26 -26.55
CA LYS A 95 40.59 39.19 -25.44
C LYS A 95 39.98 38.50 -24.17
N LYS A 96 40.69 38.71 -23.09
CA LYS A 96 40.32 38.67 -21.69
C LYS A 96 39.43 37.52 -21.17
N ARG A 97 40.06 36.63 -20.41
CA ARG A 97 39.41 35.73 -19.40
C ARG A 97 38.70 36.61 -18.36
N GLU A 98 37.39 36.65 -18.40
CA GLU A 98 36.60 37.00 -17.21
C GLU A 98 36.26 35.73 -16.48
N ALA A 99 36.71 35.66 -15.22
CA ALA A 99 36.43 34.57 -14.30
C ALA A 99 34.92 34.59 -13.94
N PHE A 100 34.20 33.53 -14.31
CA PHE A 100 32.87 33.29 -13.72
C PHE A 100 33.08 33.01 -12.24
N GLY A 101 32.61 33.92 -11.41
CA GLY A 101 32.57 33.75 -9.94
C GLY A 101 31.74 32.53 -9.50
N PRO A 102 32.02 31.96 -8.34
CA PRO A 102 31.32 30.76 -7.88
C PRO A 102 29.83 31.07 -7.73
N PHE A 103 28.98 30.24 -8.32
CA PHE A 103 27.52 30.20 -8.03
C PHE A 103 27.34 30.16 -6.54
N SER A 104 26.70 31.17 -5.94
CA SER A 104 26.63 31.30 -4.51
C SER A 104 25.86 30.10 -3.91
N VAL A 105 26.42 29.51 -2.87
CA VAL A 105 25.84 28.42 -2.06
C VAL A 105 24.39 28.72 -1.66
N ASN A 106 24.03 29.99 -1.50
CA ASN A 106 22.66 30.46 -1.17
C ASN A 106 21.63 30.16 -2.27
N LYS A 107 21.98 30.10 -3.57
CA LYS A 107 21.03 29.72 -4.63
C LYS A 107 20.75 28.21 -4.63
N GLN A 108 21.74 27.40 -4.34
CA GLN A 108 21.56 25.95 -4.21
C GLN A 108 20.71 25.59 -2.99
N ILE A 109 20.93 26.28 -1.87
CA ILE A 109 20.12 26.14 -0.65
C ILE A 109 18.67 26.57 -0.92
N SER A 110 18.42 27.66 -1.66
CA SER A 110 17.07 28.11 -1.97
C SER A 110 16.31 27.12 -2.88
N ILE A 111 16.98 26.49 -3.85
CA ILE A 111 16.37 25.46 -4.71
C ILE A 111 16.10 24.20 -3.88
N PHE A 112 17.02 23.78 -3.02
CA PHE A 112 16.84 22.63 -2.12
C PHE A 112 15.71 22.87 -1.11
N LEU A 113 15.64 24.05 -0.51
CA LEU A 113 14.54 24.43 0.41
C LEU A 113 13.19 24.57 -0.32
N PHE A 114 13.19 24.98 -1.59
CA PHE A 114 12.01 25.02 -2.41
C PHE A 114 11.49 23.62 -2.74
N TYR A 115 12.38 22.68 -3.12
CA TYR A 115 12.04 21.27 -3.29
C TYR A 115 11.60 20.61 -1.97
N LYS A 116 12.30 20.90 -0.87
CA LYS A 116 11.93 20.41 0.46
C LYS A 116 10.56 20.94 0.90
N ASN A 117 10.20 22.18 0.60
CA ASN A 117 8.88 22.74 0.87
C ASN A 117 7.78 22.21 -0.04
N ILE A 118 8.10 21.79 -1.29
CA ILE A 118 7.13 21.12 -2.18
C ILE A 118 6.90 19.68 -1.69
N MET A 119 7.94 19.00 -1.23
CA MET A 119 7.83 17.66 -0.61
C MET A 119 7.24 17.72 0.81
N ALA A 120 7.37 18.84 1.52
CA ALA A 120 6.82 19.03 2.86
C ALA A 120 5.28 19.20 2.92
N ASN A 121 4.61 19.32 1.77
CA ASN A 121 3.14 19.41 1.71
C ASN A 121 2.47 18.07 1.38
N LYS A 122 3.20 16.95 1.33
CA LYS A 122 2.62 15.62 1.18
C LYS A 122 2.21 15.10 2.56
N ASN A 123 0.94 14.75 2.71
CA ASN A 123 0.44 14.13 3.92
C ASN A 123 0.78 12.63 3.90
N PHE A 124 1.59 12.19 4.86
CA PHE A 124 1.88 10.77 5.08
C PHE A 124 1.22 10.29 6.35
N ILE A 125 0.67 9.09 6.31
CA ILE A 125 0.18 8.38 7.49
C ILE A 125 0.69 6.94 7.48
N THR A 126 0.83 6.37 8.67
CA THR A 126 1.07 4.94 8.82
C THR A 126 -0.24 4.24 9.13
N CYS A 127 -0.82 3.57 8.14
CA CYS A 127 -2.10 2.90 8.24
C CYS A 127 -2.11 1.55 7.53
N ASP A 128 -3.21 0.81 7.69
CA ASP A 128 -3.44 -0.43 6.95
C ASP A 128 -4.37 -0.23 5.75
N GLY A 129 -4.51 -1.28 4.92
CA GLY A 129 -5.34 -1.22 3.72
C GLY A 129 -6.82 -0.97 4.01
N ASN A 130 -7.35 -1.47 5.11
CA ASN A 130 -8.73 -1.18 5.50
C ASN A 130 -8.93 0.32 5.79
N GLN A 131 -8.00 0.95 6.50
CA GLN A 131 -8.08 2.40 6.77
C GLN A 131 -7.93 3.21 5.48
N ALA A 132 -7.06 2.79 4.56
CA ALA A 132 -6.87 3.44 3.26
C ALA A 132 -8.15 3.38 2.40
N ALA A 133 -8.75 2.19 2.25
CA ALA A 133 -10.01 2.00 1.52
C ALA A 133 -11.17 2.79 2.15
N ALA A 134 -11.34 2.71 3.47
CA ALA A 134 -12.37 3.43 4.19
C ALA A 134 -12.24 4.95 4.03
N HIS A 135 -11.01 5.47 3.99
CA HIS A 135 -10.74 6.90 3.82
C HIS A 135 -11.31 7.44 2.50
N ILE A 136 -11.08 6.72 1.41
CA ILE A 136 -11.59 7.07 0.08
C ILE A 136 -13.11 6.81 0.01
N ALA A 137 -13.57 5.65 0.47
CA ALA A 137 -14.99 5.30 0.45
C ALA A 137 -15.85 6.35 1.19
N TYR A 138 -15.35 6.85 2.33
CA TYR A 138 -16.02 7.90 3.10
C TYR A 138 -16.22 9.18 2.27
N MET A 139 -15.22 9.56 1.48
CA MET A 139 -15.30 10.79 0.68
C MET A 139 -16.39 10.71 -0.39
N PHE A 140 -16.59 9.55 -1.01
CA PHE A 140 -17.50 9.35 -2.14
C PHE A 140 -18.91 8.88 -1.76
N SER A 141 -19.15 8.55 -0.49
CA SER A 141 -20.41 7.93 -0.06
C SER A 141 -21.27 8.87 0.75
N GLU A 142 -22.59 8.80 0.54
CA GLU A 142 -23.62 9.42 1.38
C GLU A 142 -24.16 8.41 2.41
N VAL A 143 -24.17 7.11 2.02
CA VAL A 143 -24.61 6.01 2.87
C VAL A 143 -23.58 4.88 2.85
N ALA A 144 -23.35 4.25 3.99
CA ALA A 144 -22.65 2.98 4.12
C ALA A 144 -23.60 1.97 4.78
N ALA A 145 -24.08 0.98 4.02
CA ALA A 145 -24.88 -0.10 4.56
C ALA A 145 -23.98 -1.29 4.84
N ILE A 146 -23.87 -1.71 6.08
CA ILE A 146 -22.84 -2.62 6.56
C ILE A 146 -23.40 -3.83 7.31
N TYR A 147 -22.65 -4.91 7.29
CA TYR A 147 -22.70 -5.99 8.25
C TYR A 147 -21.28 -6.50 8.49
N PRO A 148 -20.69 -6.25 9.68
CA PRO A 148 -19.27 -6.47 9.90
C PRO A 148 -18.85 -7.93 9.74
N ILE A 149 -17.83 -8.19 8.92
CA ILE A 149 -17.20 -9.51 8.76
C ILE A 149 -15.68 -9.35 8.69
N THR A 150 -14.94 -10.18 9.44
CA THR A 150 -13.47 -10.23 9.39
C THR A 150 -13.00 -10.75 8.01
N PRO A 151 -12.00 -10.12 7.32
CA PRO A 151 -11.14 -9.03 7.80
C PRO A 151 -11.56 -7.61 7.39
N SER A 152 -12.78 -7.40 6.86
CA SER A 152 -13.25 -6.11 6.36
C SER A 152 -13.86 -5.18 7.43
N SER A 153 -14.19 -5.71 8.63
CA SER A 153 -14.83 -4.95 9.71
C SER A 153 -14.18 -3.61 10.03
N PRO A 154 -12.83 -3.46 10.08
CA PRO A 154 -12.22 -2.18 10.38
C PRO A 154 -12.56 -1.05 9.39
N MET A 155 -12.91 -1.36 8.13
CA MET A 155 -13.39 -0.33 7.18
C MET A 155 -14.68 0.31 7.67
N ALA A 156 -15.63 -0.51 8.08
CA ALA A 156 -16.91 -0.05 8.63
C ALA A 156 -16.72 0.71 9.95
N GLU A 157 -15.85 0.21 10.84
CA GLU A 157 -15.52 0.86 12.11
C GLU A 157 -14.93 2.27 11.90
N HIS A 158 -14.03 2.44 10.95
CA HIS A 158 -13.46 3.75 10.60
C HIS A 158 -14.53 4.71 10.05
N VAL A 159 -15.39 4.24 9.15
CA VAL A 159 -16.45 5.07 8.57
C VAL A 159 -17.44 5.51 9.65
N ASP A 160 -17.83 4.63 10.57
CA ASP A 160 -18.71 4.94 11.68
C ASP A 160 -18.07 5.95 12.65
N GLU A 161 -16.80 5.72 13.03
CA GLU A 161 -16.05 6.65 13.90
C GLU A 161 -15.97 8.05 13.27
N TRP A 162 -15.62 8.15 11.99
CA TRP A 162 -15.51 9.46 11.32
C TRP A 162 -16.86 10.15 11.14
N SER A 163 -17.92 9.38 10.90
CA SER A 163 -19.28 9.91 10.87
C SER A 163 -19.70 10.49 12.22
N ALA A 164 -19.45 9.75 13.30
CA ALA A 164 -19.73 10.20 14.66
C ALA A 164 -18.89 11.44 15.07
N GLN A 165 -17.71 11.61 14.49
CA GLN A 165 -16.86 12.79 14.66
C GLN A 165 -17.29 13.99 13.80
N GLY A 166 -18.27 13.83 12.91
CA GLY A 166 -18.76 14.90 12.03
C GLY A 166 -17.89 15.17 10.80
N ARG A 167 -17.05 14.21 10.36
CA ARG A 167 -16.29 14.34 9.11
C ARG A 167 -17.23 14.51 7.94
N ILE A 168 -16.96 15.50 7.08
CA ILE A 168 -17.78 15.82 5.90
C ILE A 168 -17.21 15.09 4.66
N ASN A 169 -18.11 14.54 3.84
CA ASN A 169 -17.78 13.90 2.56
C ASN A 169 -17.65 14.93 1.41
N LEU A 170 -17.43 14.47 0.18
CA LEU A 170 -17.31 15.35 -1.01
C LEU A 170 -18.60 16.12 -1.34
N PHE A 171 -19.74 15.67 -0.84
CA PHE A 171 -21.06 16.24 -1.11
C PHE A 171 -21.54 17.20 -0.03
N GLY A 172 -20.78 17.36 1.06
CA GLY A 172 -21.04 18.34 2.11
C GLY A 172 -21.79 17.79 3.34
N ASP A 173 -21.97 16.47 3.43
CA ASP A 173 -22.67 15.78 4.50
C ASP A 173 -21.81 14.74 5.20
N THR A 174 -22.22 14.29 6.39
CA THR A 174 -21.67 13.11 7.05
C THR A 174 -22.23 11.84 6.41
N VAL A 175 -21.43 10.77 6.37
CA VAL A 175 -21.90 9.47 5.85
C VAL A 175 -22.90 8.86 6.84
N LYS A 176 -24.08 8.50 6.35
CA LYS A 176 -25.05 7.72 7.14
C LYS A 176 -24.64 6.27 7.19
N VAL A 177 -24.18 5.80 8.34
CA VAL A 177 -23.84 4.39 8.56
C VAL A 177 -25.07 3.65 9.07
N GLN A 178 -25.39 2.53 8.40
CA GLN A 178 -26.51 1.68 8.78
C GLN A 178 -26.04 0.22 8.87
N GLU A 179 -25.96 -0.30 10.10
CA GLU A 179 -25.75 -1.72 10.32
C GLU A 179 -27.02 -2.50 10.07
N MET A 180 -26.91 -3.59 9.31
CA MET A 180 -28.02 -4.45 8.92
C MET A 180 -27.93 -5.79 9.68
N GLN A 181 -28.91 -6.68 9.47
CA GLN A 181 -28.96 -7.98 10.16
C GLN A 181 -28.18 -9.10 9.43
N SER A 182 -27.74 -8.85 8.21
CA SER A 182 -26.93 -9.78 7.41
C SER A 182 -26.31 -9.05 6.22
N GLU A 183 -25.32 -9.66 5.57
CA GLU A 183 -24.72 -9.13 4.34
C GLU A 183 -25.72 -9.03 3.20
N GLY A 184 -26.63 -10.02 3.07
CA GLY A 184 -27.74 -9.96 2.10
C GLY A 184 -28.68 -8.79 2.37
N GLY A 185 -28.95 -8.49 3.64
CA GLY A 185 -29.70 -7.29 4.06
C GLY A 185 -28.95 -6.01 3.78
N ALA A 186 -27.64 -5.96 4.00
CA ALA A 186 -26.80 -4.82 3.66
C ALA A 186 -26.83 -4.56 2.15
N ALA A 187 -26.67 -5.58 1.30
CA ALA A 187 -26.75 -5.44 -0.14
C ALA A 187 -28.14 -4.99 -0.63
N GLY A 188 -29.21 -5.45 0.03
CA GLY A 188 -30.59 -4.97 -0.23
C GLY A 188 -30.75 -3.48 0.12
N ALA A 189 -30.17 -3.05 1.25
CA ALA A 189 -30.15 -1.64 1.65
C ALA A 189 -29.31 -0.78 0.69
N VAL A 190 -28.14 -1.28 0.21
CA VAL A 190 -27.37 -0.61 -0.85
C VAL A 190 -28.21 -0.42 -2.09
N HIS A 191 -28.87 -1.50 -2.58
CA HIS A 191 -29.72 -1.42 -3.78
C HIS A 191 -30.85 -0.39 -3.62
N GLY A 192 -31.59 -0.45 -2.50
CA GLY A 192 -32.68 0.51 -2.23
C GLY A 192 -32.21 1.96 -2.12
N SER A 193 -31.08 2.18 -1.47
CA SER A 193 -30.47 3.51 -1.30
C SER A 193 -30.00 4.09 -2.65
N LEU A 194 -29.37 3.28 -3.50
CA LEU A 194 -29.00 3.67 -4.87
C LEU A 194 -30.24 4.00 -5.73
N GLN A 195 -31.31 3.22 -5.60
CA GLN A 195 -32.58 3.51 -6.28
C GLN A 195 -33.18 4.85 -5.84
N ALA A 196 -32.98 5.23 -4.60
CA ALA A 196 -33.39 6.53 -4.06
C ALA A 196 -32.45 7.70 -4.42
N GLY A 197 -31.36 7.43 -5.16
CA GLY A 197 -30.43 8.44 -5.65
C GLY A 197 -29.31 8.82 -4.67
N ALA A 198 -29.09 8.05 -3.60
CA ALA A 198 -27.98 8.24 -2.68
C ALA A 198 -26.78 7.36 -3.06
N LEU A 199 -25.58 7.94 -3.15
CA LEU A 199 -24.35 7.22 -3.43
C LEU A 199 -23.99 6.35 -2.20
N THR A 200 -23.97 5.04 -2.42
CA THR A 200 -23.91 4.08 -1.33
C THR A 200 -22.78 3.06 -1.54
N THR A 201 -22.11 2.71 -0.46
CA THR A 201 -21.04 1.72 -0.41
C THR A 201 -21.31 0.62 0.64
N THR A 202 -20.54 -0.46 0.57
CA THR A 202 -20.49 -1.50 1.61
C THR A 202 -19.09 -2.11 1.71
N PHE A 203 -18.83 -2.78 2.84
CA PHE A 203 -17.58 -3.42 3.19
C PHE A 203 -17.84 -4.87 3.55
N THR A 204 -17.18 -5.82 2.88
CA THR A 204 -17.49 -7.25 3.08
C THR A 204 -16.32 -8.16 2.73
N ALA A 205 -16.49 -9.45 2.93
CA ALA A 205 -15.55 -10.52 2.61
C ALA A 205 -16.24 -11.90 2.58
N SER A 206 -15.62 -12.90 1.96
CA SER A 206 -15.93 -14.33 2.13
C SER A 206 -17.41 -14.67 1.85
N GLN A 207 -18.03 -15.49 2.72
CA GLN A 207 -19.45 -15.85 2.62
C GLN A 207 -20.37 -14.62 2.62
N GLY A 208 -19.96 -13.53 3.30
CA GLY A 208 -20.72 -12.29 3.30
C GLY A 208 -20.87 -11.72 1.88
N LEU A 209 -19.79 -11.70 1.10
CA LEU A 209 -19.83 -11.28 -0.31
C LEU A 209 -20.75 -12.21 -1.14
N LEU A 210 -20.69 -13.53 -0.90
CA LEU A 210 -21.55 -14.48 -1.61
C LEU A 210 -23.03 -14.28 -1.29
N LEU A 211 -23.37 -13.91 -0.06
CA LEU A 211 -24.76 -13.57 0.32
C LEU A 211 -25.28 -12.31 -0.37
N MET A 212 -24.40 -11.48 -0.90
CA MET A 212 -24.75 -10.26 -1.67
C MET A 212 -25.02 -10.53 -3.15
N ILE A 213 -24.60 -11.69 -3.70
CA ILE A 213 -24.67 -12.01 -5.14
C ILE A 213 -26.03 -11.72 -5.78
N PRO A 214 -27.18 -12.11 -5.22
CA PRO A 214 -28.48 -11.82 -5.85
C PRO A 214 -28.71 -10.32 -6.04
N ASN A 215 -28.34 -9.49 -5.06
CA ASN A 215 -28.45 -8.05 -5.17
C ASN A 215 -27.37 -7.45 -6.10
N MET A 216 -26.18 -8.05 -6.17
CA MET A 216 -25.15 -7.62 -7.11
C MET A 216 -25.61 -7.73 -8.55
N TYR A 217 -26.26 -8.85 -8.93
CA TYR A 217 -26.88 -8.98 -10.27
C TYR A 217 -27.92 -7.90 -10.55
N LYS A 218 -28.72 -7.52 -9.53
CA LYS A 218 -29.71 -6.45 -9.67
C LYS A 218 -29.06 -5.09 -9.86
N ILE A 219 -28.09 -4.74 -9.02
CA ILE A 219 -27.36 -3.47 -9.05
C ILE A 219 -26.65 -3.31 -10.41
N ALA A 220 -25.96 -4.36 -10.87
CA ALA A 220 -25.27 -4.37 -12.16
C ALA A 220 -26.25 -4.29 -13.35
N GLY A 221 -27.31 -5.08 -13.31
CA GLY A 221 -28.33 -5.09 -14.37
C GLY A 221 -29.08 -3.76 -14.52
N GLU A 222 -29.20 -3.00 -13.44
CA GLU A 222 -29.83 -1.67 -13.44
C GLU A 222 -28.83 -0.52 -13.63
N LEU A 223 -27.55 -0.82 -13.83
CA LEU A 223 -26.46 0.13 -14.04
C LEU A 223 -26.43 1.22 -12.96
N LEU A 224 -26.41 0.79 -11.69
CA LEU A 224 -26.37 1.66 -10.52
C LEU A 224 -24.92 1.82 -10.03
N PRO A 225 -24.38 3.04 -10.01
CA PRO A 225 -22.99 3.28 -9.65
C PRO A 225 -22.75 3.07 -8.15
N CYS A 226 -21.90 2.12 -7.80
CA CYS A 226 -21.44 1.92 -6.42
C CYS A 226 -20.09 1.18 -6.38
N VAL A 227 -19.45 1.18 -5.22
CA VAL A 227 -18.24 0.40 -4.98
C VAL A 227 -18.45 -0.48 -3.75
N PHE A 228 -18.21 -1.77 -3.92
CA PHE A 228 -18.09 -2.74 -2.82
C PHE A 228 -16.61 -2.91 -2.51
N HIS A 229 -16.18 -2.55 -1.31
CA HIS A 229 -14.80 -2.75 -0.88
C HIS A 229 -14.67 -4.11 -0.20
N VAL A 230 -13.75 -4.93 -0.71
CA VAL A 230 -13.61 -6.32 -0.31
C VAL A 230 -12.19 -6.61 0.16
N SER A 231 -12.03 -6.95 1.44
CA SER A 231 -10.80 -7.58 1.95
C SER A 231 -10.90 -9.07 1.66
N ALA A 232 -10.41 -9.50 0.48
CA ALA A 232 -10.65 -10.82 -0.09
C ALA A 232 -10.22 -11.97 0.86
N ARG A 233 -11.12 -12.94 1.07
CA ARG A 233 -10.98 -14.00 2.07
C ARG A 233 -11.46 -15.34 1.51
N THR A 234 -10.87 -16.44 2.01
CA THR A 234 -11.27 -17.83 1.74
C THR A 234 -12.77 -18.05 1.92
N LEU A 235 -13.30 -19.01 1.19
CA LEU A 235 -14.64 -19.56 1.43
C LEU A 235 -14.55 -20.78 2.33
N ALA A 236 -15.50 -20.93 3.26
CA ALA A 236 -15.65 -22.18 4.01
C ALA A 236 -16.03 -23.30 3.06
N SER A 237 -15.20 -24.34 2.98
CA SER A 237 -15.38 -25.51 2.14
C SER A 237 -15.21 -26.79 2.98
N HIS A 238 -14.06 -27.48 2.88
CA HIS A 238 -13.76 -28.62 3.75
C HIS A 238 -13.56 -28.21 5.21
N SER A 239 -13.23 -26.95 5.46
CA SER A 239 -12.98 -26.36 6.77
C SER A 239 -13.23 -24.85 6.73
N LEU A 240 -13.44 -24.23 7.88
CA LEU A 240 -13.45 -22.79 8.03
C LEU A 240 -12.02 -22.27 8.12
N CYS A 241 -11.64 -21.39 7.18
CA CYS A 241 -10.45 -20.57 7.27
C CYS A 241 -10.86 -19.10 7.20
N ILE A 242 -10.32 -18.27 8.08
CA ILE A 242 -10.64 -16.83 8.10
C ILE A 242 -9.64 -15.97 7.32
N PHE A 243 -8.53 -16.59 6.83
CA PHE A 243 -7.44 -15.87 6.19
C PHE A 243 -7.70 -15.59 4.70
N GLY A 244 -6.85 -14.73 4.12
CA GLY A 244 -7.08 -14.18 2.80
C GLY A 244 -6.74 -15.13 1.64
N ASP A 245 -7.57 -15.10 0.62
CA ASP A 245 -7.30 -15.49 -0.77
C ASP A 245 -8.39 -14.87 -1.66
N HIS A 246 -8.47 -15.25 -2.95
CA HIS A 246 -9.39 -14.64 -3.90
C HIS A 246 -10.62 -15.49 -4.22
N GLN A 247 -10.94 -16.53 -3.43
CA GLN A 247 -12.06 -17.42 -3.73
C GLN A 247 -13.40 -16.70 -3.75
N ASP A 248 -13.61 -15.75 -2.82
CA ASP A 248 -14.85 -14.97 -2.70
C ASP A 248 -15.06 -14.03 -3.89
N VAL A 249 -14.06 -13.24 -4.24
CA VAL A 249 -14.16 -12.30 -5.38
C VAL A 249 -14.26 -13.03 -6.71
N MET A 250 -13.55 -14.17 -6.87
CA MET A 250 -13.64 -14.99 -8.08
C MET A 250 -15.02 -15.64 -8.23
N ALA A 251 -15.70 -16.00 -7.13
CA ALA A 251 -17.09 -16.47 -7.19
C ALA A 251 -18.07 -15.37 -7.69
N CYS A 252 -17.71 -14.09 -7.55
CA CYS A 252 -18.54 -12.95 -7.97
C CYS A 252 -18.21 -12.40 -9.37
N ARG A 253 -17.19 -12.94 -10.06
CA ARG A 253 -16.68 -12.41 -11.34
C ARG A 253 -17.71 -12.34 -12.48
N GLN A 254 -18.82 -13.06 -12.36
CA GLN A 254 -19.89 -13.09 -13.36
C GLN A 254 -21.13 -12.25 -13.00
N THR A 255 -21.09 -11.53 -11.87
CA THR A 255 -22.25 -10.73 -11.39
C THR A 255 -22.50 -9.47 -12.21
N GLY A 256 -21.53 -9.05 -13.03
CA GLY A 256 -21.56 -7.80 -13.77
C GLY A 256 -20.90 -6.63 -13.03
N PHE A 257 -20.31 -6.84 -11.85
CA PHE A 257 -19.45 -5.85 -11.25
C PHE A 257 -18.09 -5.81 -11.98
N ALA A 258 -17.60 -4.62 -12.28
CA ALA A 258 -16.21 -4.44 -12.64
C ALA A 258 -15.34 -4.78 -11.43
N MET A 259 -14.12 -5.30 -11.66
CA MET A 259 -13.25 -5.80 -10.60
C MET A 259 -11.87 -5.14 -10.69
N LEU A 260 -11.54 -4.34 -9.69
CA LEU A 260 -10.26 -3.64 -9.56
C LEU A 260 -9.49 -4.21 -8.36
N CYS A 261 -8.23 -4.62 -8.58
CA CYS A 261 -7.38 -5.29 -7.61
C CYS A 261 -6.17 -4.43 -7.25
N GLU A 262 -5.85 -4.35 -5.96
CA GLU A 262 -4.70 -3.61 -5.44
C GLU A 262 -3.69 -4.55 -4.77
N GLY A 263 -2.39 -4.28 -4.99
CA GLY A 263 -1.29 -5.08 -4.48
C GLY A 263 -0.64 -4.56 -3.18
N SER A 264 -0.85 -3.30 -2.82
CA SER A 264 -0.25 -2.67 -1.65
C SER A 264 -1.19 -1.67 -0.98
N VAL A 265 -0.89 -1.26 0.26
CA VAL A 265 -1.68 -0.26 0.99
C VAL A 265 -1.71 1.08 0.25
N GLN A 266 -0.61 1.45 -0.43
CA GLN A 266 -0.58 2.66 -1.26
C GLN A 266 -1.48 2.53 -2.49
N GLU A 267 -1.49 1.37 -3.14
CA GLU A 267 -2.39 1.13 -4.27
C GLU A 267 -3.87 1.16 -3.83
N VAL A 268 -4.18 0.64 -2.64
CA VAL A 268 -5.55 0.74 -2.07
C VAL A 268 -5.97 2.20 -1.93
N MET A 269 -5.12 3.09 -1.41
CA MET A 269 -5.41 4.52 -1.31
C MET A 269 -5.67 5.14 -2.68
N ASP A 270 -4.84 4.82 -3.68
CA ASP A 270 -4.86 5.48 -4.97
C ASP A 270 -5.96 4.91 -5.90
N LEU A 271 -6.09 3.59 -5.97
CA LEU A 271 -7.00 2.93 -6.91
C LEU A 271 -8.45 2.84 -6.40
N SER A 272 -8.68 2.85 -5.08
CA SER A 272 -10.04 3.02 -4.57
C SER A 272 -10.70 4.30 -5.10
N ALA A 273 -9.94 5.39 -5.26
CA ALA A 273 -10.45 6.62 -5.87
C ALA A 273 -10.79 6.42 -7.36
N VAL A 274 -9.96 5.64 -8.09
CA VAL A 274 -10.25 5.27 -9.48
C VAL A 274 -11.56 4.50 -9.58
N ALA A 275 -11.80 3.51 -8.69
CA ALA A 275 -13.04 2.73 -8.67
C ALA A 275 -14.28 3.61 -8.50
N HIS A 276 -14.24 4.55 -7.52
CA HIS A 276 -15.34 5.48 -7.28
C HIS A 276 -15.58 6.46 -8.43
N LEU A 277 -14.52 7.01 -9.02
CA LEU A 277 -14.64 7.90 -10.18
C LEU A 277 -15.14 7.16 -11.42
N ALA A 278 -14.65 5.93 -11.65
CA ALA A 278 -15.03 5.13 -12.81
C ALA A 278 -16.47 4.64 -12.74
N THR A 279 -16.96 4.21 -11.57
CA THR A 279 -18.36 3.79 -11.41
C THR A 279 -19.33 4.94 -11.68
N LEU A 280 -19.02 6.17 -11.27
CA LEU A 280 -19.83 7.35 -11.53
C LEU A 280 -19.96 7.64 -13.04
N GLU A 281 -18.84 7.52 -13.78
CA GLU A 281 -18.84 7.81 -15.22
C GLU A 281 -19.40 6.66 -16.05
N SER A 282 -19.04 5.41 -15.74
CA SER A 282 -19.44 4.22 -16.50
C SER A 282 -20.83 3.71 -16.13
N ARG A 283 -21.36 4.04 -14.96
CA ARG A 283 -22.56 3.45 -14.35
C ARG A 283 -22.43 1.97 -13.99
N VAL A 284 -21.30 1.34 -14.28
CA VAL A 284 -21.01 -0.05 -13.90
C VAL A 284 -20.55 -0.07 -12.45
N PRO A 285 -21.14 -0.90 -11.57
CA PRO A 285 -20.69 -1.03 -10.20
C PRO A 285 -19.34 -1.74 -10.12
N PHE A 286 -18.56 -1.47 -9.06
CA PHE A 286 -17.22 -2.04 -8.88
C PHE A 286 -17.10 -2.88 -7.61
N ILE A 287 -16.39 -4.00 -7.70
CA ILE A 287 -15.68 -4.61 -6.59
C ILE A 287 -14.28 -4.03 -6.61
N ASN A 288 -13.93 -3.30 -5.55
CA ASN A 288 -12.58 -2.83 -5.26
C ASN A 288 -11.99 -3.76 -4.20
N PHE A 289 -10.98 -4.56 -4.53
CA PHE A 289 -10.54 -5.63 -3.65
C PHE A 289 -9.02 -5.72 -3.52
N PHE A 290 -8.62 -6.13 -2.35
CA PHE A 290 -7.23 -6.36 -1.95
C PHE A 290 -7.16 -7.56 -1.02
N ASP A 291 -5.95 -8.09 -0.84
CA ASP A 291 -5.75 -9.30 -0.05
C ASP A 291 -6.14 -9.11 1.42
N GLY A 292 -7.08 -9.92 1.88
CA GLY A 292 -7.46 -10.00 3.28
C GLY A 292 -6.29 -10.45 4.16
N PHE A 293 -6.20 -9.91 5.36
CA PHE A 293 -5.11 -10.02 6.32
C PHE A 293 -3.77 -9.49 5.81
N ARG A 294 -3.33 -9.80 4.58
CA ARG A 294 -2.05 -9.31 4.07
C ARG A 294 -2.12 -7.80 3.81
N THR A 295 -2.81 -7.33 2.80
CA THR A 295 -2.93 -5.89 2.52
C THR A 295 -3.87 -5.20 3.51
N SER A 296 -4.99 -5.84 3.87
CA SER A 296 -6.02 -5.24 4.73
C SER A 296 -5.56 -4.90 6.15
N HIS A 297 -4.58 -5.64 6.69
CA HIS A 297 -4.05 -5.47 8.05
C HIS A 297 -2.54 -5.20 8.07
N GLU A 298 -1.92 -5.05 6.92
CA GLU A 298 -0.51 -4.66 6.81
C GLU A 298 -0.38 -3.15 6.95
N TYR A 299 0.37 -2.71 7.94
CA TYR A 299 0.67 -1.29 8.14
C TYR A 299 1.80 -0.87 7.22
N GLN A 300 1.58 0.22 6.48
CA GLN A 300 2.60 0.88 5.67
C GLN A 300 2.51 2.39 5.87
N LYS A 301 3.64 3.08 5.71
CA LYS A 301 3.65 4.53 5.58
C LYS A 301 3.30 4.88 4.14
N ILE A 302 2.15 5.53 3.95
CA ILE A 302 1.61 5.89 2.64
C ILE A 302 1.36 7.38 2.52
N GLU A 303 1.38 7.87 1.29
CA GLU A 303 0.92 9.22 0.94
C GLU A 303 -0.61 9.22 0.82
N VAL A 304 -1.25 10.15 1.50
CA VAL A 304 -2.72 10.26 1.54
C VAL A 304 -3.20 11.30 0.52
N MET A 305 -4.21 10.93 -0.26
CA MET A 305 -4.99 11.90 -1.04
C MET A 305 -6.12 12.44 -0.17
N ASP A 306 -6.34 13.74 -0.20
CA ASP A 306 -7.44 14.37 0.50
C ASP A 306 -8.56 14.82 -0.44
N GLN A 307 -9.60 15.46 0.11
CA GLN A 307 -10.73 15.93 -0.69
C GLN A 307 -10.36 17.01 -1.70
N GLU A 308 -9.34 17.83 -1.41
CA GLU A 308 -8.87 18.91 -2.29
C GLU A 308 -8.28 18.34 -3.59
N ASP A 309 -7.58 17.19 -3.47
CA ASP A 309 -6.99 16.49 -4.60
C ASP A 309 -8.03 15.84 -5.49
N ILE A 310 -9.06 15.24 -4.88
CA ILE A 310 -10.05 14.39 -5.55
C ILE A 310 -11.23 15.20 -6.10
N ARG A 311 -11.69 16.23 -5.38
CA ARG A 311 -12.86 17.04 -5.76
C ARG A 311 -12.87 17.52 -7.22
N PRO A 312 -11.74 17.98 -7.80
CA PRO A 312 -11.71 18.41 -9.20
C PRO A 312 -11.92 17.30 -10.23
N LEU A 313 -11.78 16.03 -9.81
CA LEU A 313 -11.93 14.87 -10.68
C LEU A 313 -13.35 14.30 -10.68
N VAL A 314 -14.16 14.65 -9.67
CA VAL A 314 -15.53 14.12 -9.53
C VAL A 314 -16.40 14.59 -10.71
N PRO A 315 -16.97 13.65 -11.50
CA PRO A 315 -17.85 14.01 -12.61
C PRO A 315 -19.24 14.42 -12.07
N MET A 316 -19.38 15.66 -11.59
CA MET A 316 -20.61 16.16 -10.96
C MET A 316 -21.84 16.16 -11.88
N ASP A 317 -21.64 16.25 -13.19
CA ASP A 317 -22.68 16.07 -14.20
C ASP A 317 -23.24 14.64 -14.14
N LYS A 318 -22.40 13.62 -13.98
CA LYS A 318 -22.79 12.21 -13.84
C LYS A 318 -23.48 11.93 -12.50
N VAL A 319 -23.03 12.58 -11.42
CA VAL A 319 -23.72 12.53 -10.12
C VAL A 319 -25.14 13.11 -10.26
N SER A 320 -25.27 14.25 -10.94
CA SER A 320 -26.59 14.88 -11.18
C SER A 320 -27.48 14.00 -12.07
N GLU A 321 -26.92 13.40 -13.12
CA GLU A 321 -27.60 12.43 -13.98
C GLU A 321 -28.08 11.20 -13.20
N PHE A 322 -27.23 10.65 -12.29
CA PHE A 322 -27.61 9.54 -11.41
C PHE A 322 -28.82 9.92 -10.53
N ARG A 323 -28.74 11.08 -9.85
CA ARG A 323 -29.80 11.55 -8.96
C ARG A 323 -31.11 11.86 -9.72
N SER A 324 -31.03 12.34 -10.95
CA SER A 324 -32.21 12.59 -11.79
C SER A 324 -32.99 11.33 -12.15
N ARG A 325 -32.37 10.17 -12.06
CA ARG A 325 -32.99 8.86 -12.27
C ARG A 325 -33.50 8.21 -10.98
N ALA A 326 -33.43 8.89 -9.85
CA ALA A 326 -33.92 8.36 -8.58
C ALA A 326 -35.41 8.06 -8.61
N LEU A 327 -35.82 7.02 -7.89
CA LEU A 327 -37.22 6.74 -7.65
C LEU A 327 -37.78 7.77 -6.66
N THR A 328 -38.61 8.69 -7.16
CA THR A 328 -39.28 9.71 -6.35
C THR A 328 -40.76 9.72 -6.67
N PRO A 329 -41.62 10.23 -5.77
CA PRO A 329 -43.04 10.39 -6.03
C PRO A 329 -43.33 11.28 -7.26
N GLU A 330 -42.46 12.25 -7.55
CA GLU A 330 -42.56 13.18 -8.67
C GLU A 330 -42.19 12.52 -10.01
N HIS A 331 -41.36 11.47 -9.96
CA HIS A 331 -40.91 10.71 -11.13
C HIS A 331 -41.07 9.21 -10.91
N PRO A 332 -42.30 8.70 -10.86
CA PRO A 332 -42.54 7.27 -10.65
C PRO A 332 -42.10 6.47 -11.87
N VAL A 333 -41.19 5.51 -11.64
CA VAL A 333 -40.67 4.61 -12.69
C VAL A 333 -40.76 3.18 -12.20
N ALA A 334 -41.23 2.27 -13.06
CA ALA A 334 -41.16 0.83 -12.81
C ALA A 334 -39.77 0.30 -13.25
N ARG A 335 -39.07 -0.41 -12.36
CA ARG A 335 -37.79 -1.07 -12.64
C ARG A 335 -37.78 -2.48 -12.12
N GLY A 336 -36.99 -3.35 -12.74
CA GLY A 336 -36.79 -4.73 -12.30
C GLY A 336 -38.03 -5.58 -12.30
N MET A 337 -38.95 -5.29 -13.19
CA MET A 337 -40.18 -6.07 -13.41
C MET A 337 -39.88 -7.37 -14.14
N ALA A 338 -40.86 -8.29 -14.16
CA ALA A 338 -40.78 -9.50 -14.94
C ALA A 338 -40.82 -9.16 -16.44
N GLU A 339 -39.98 -9.82 -17.20
CA GLU A 339 -39.94 -9.74 -18.66
C GLU A 339 -40.21 -11.10 -19.29
N ASN A 340 -40.81 -11.06 -20.47
CA ASN A 340 -41.01 -12.26 -21.28
C ASN A 340 -39.73 -12.62 -22.06
N PRO A 341 -39.65 -13.88 -22.58
CA PRO A 341 -38.50 -14.33 -23.36
C PRO A 341 -38.14 -13.44 -24.55
N GLU A 342 -39.14 -12.83 -25.17
CA GLU A 342 -39.00 -12.00 -26.37
C GLU A 342 -38.16 -10.73 -26.12
N THR A 343 -38.17 -10.20 -24.89
CA THR A 343 -37.51 -8.94 -24.56
C THR A 343 -36.28 -9.13 -23.68
N PHE A 344 -36.27 -10.14 -22.80
CA PHE A 344 -35.24 -10.33 -21.81
C PHE A 344 -33.81 -10.45 -22.40
N PHE A 345 -33.66 -11.27 -23.46
CA PHE A 345 -32.36 -11.45 -24.09
C PHE A 345 -31.86 -10.15 -24.74
N ALA A 346 -32.70 -9.46 -25.49
CA ALA A 346 -32.33 -8.18 -26.10
C ALA A 346 -31.92 -7.13 -25.05
N HIS A 347 -32.64 -7.04 -23.93
CA HIS A 347 -32.32 -6.12 -22.86
C HIS A 347 -31.01 -6.49 -22.15
N ARG A 348 -30.69 -7.79 -22.05
CA ARG A 348 -29.37 -8.22 -21.51
C ARG A 348 -28.19 -7.74 -22.37
N GLU A 349 -28.36 -7.68 -23.70
CA GLU A 349 -27.33 -7.21 -24.63
C GLU A 349 -27.14 -5.67 -24.62
N VAL A 350 -28.13 -4.90 -24.20
CA VAL A 350 -28.02 -3.43 -24.11
C VAL A 350 -26.90 -2.95 -23.22
N CYS A 351 -26.52 -3.73 -22.18
CA CYS A 351 -25.46 -3.35 -21.26
C CYS A 351 -24.04 -3.41 -21.87
N ASN A 352 -23.84 -4.10 -23.01
CA ASN A 352 -22.52 -4.35 -23.59
C ASN A 352 -21.71 -3.06 -23.80
N SER A 353 -22.34 -2.00 -24.33
CA SER A 353 -21.66 -0.72 -24.58
C SER A 353 -21.13 -0.04 -23.31
N TYR A 354 -21.77 -0.28 -22.16
CA TYR A 354 -21.28 0.25 -20.88
C TYR A 354 -20.02 -0.50 -20.42
N TYR A 355 -20.01 -1.83 -20.56
CA TYR A 355 -18.84 -2.64 -20.21
C TYR A 355 -17.66 -2.41 -21.16
N ASP A 356 -17.91 -2.22 -22.46
CA ASP A 356 -16.87 -1.90 -23.45
C ASP A 356 -16.18 -0.58 -23.16
N ALA A 357 -16.88 0.38 -22.54
CA ALA A 357 -16.33 1.68 -22.18
C ALA A 357 -15.47 1.65 -20.88
N VAL A 358 -15.68 0.69 -19.97
CA VAL A 358 -15.02 0.65 -18.66
C VAL A 358 -13.51 0.69 -18.76
N PRO A 359 -12.81 -0.10 -19.60
CA PRO A 359 -11.35 -0.07 -19.66
C PRO A 359 -10.79 1.32 -19.96
N ALA A 360 -11.36 2.05 -20.92
CA ALA A 360 -10.91 3.40 -21.26
C ALA A 360 -11.21 4.43 -20.14
N ILE A 361 -12.34 4.29 -19.45
CA ILE A 361 -12.71 5.14 -18.31
C ILE A 361 -11.75 4.90 -17.14
N VAL A 362 -11.43 3.64 -16.80
CA VAL A 362 -10.50 3.30 -15.75
C VAL A 362 -9.10 3.82 -16.09
N GLU A 363 -8.63 3.61 -17.32
CA GLU A 363 -7.33 4.14 -17.80
C GLU A 363 -7.26 5.67 -17.68
N LYS A 364 -8.33 6.38 -18.04
CA LYS A 364 -8.45 7.83 -17.87
C LYS A 364 -8.25 8.23 -16.41
N TYR A 365 -8.96 7.61 -15.46
CA TYR A 365 -8.87 7.97 -14.06
C TYR A 365 -7.54 7.50 -13.43
N MET A 366 -6.99 6.37 -13.82
CA MET A 366 -5.62 5.98 -13.46
C MET A 366 -4.61 7.05 -13.89
N ALA A 367 -4.75 7.60 -15.11
CA ALA A 367 -3.90 8.68 -15.57
C ALA A 367 -4.09 9.99 -14.78
N GLU A 368 -5.32 10.34 -14.38
CA GLU A 368 -5.56 11.52 -13.54
C GLU A 368 -4.98 11.34 -12.12
N ILE A 369 -5.17 10.18 -11.49
CA ILE A 369 -4.56 9.86 -10.19
C ILE A 369 -3.04 9.83 -10.30
N SER A 370 -2.46 9.29 -11.38
CA SER A 370 -1.01 9.33 -11.63
C SER A 370 -0.46 10.76 -11.73
N LYS A 371 -1.25 11.72 -12.24
CA LYS A 371 -0.85 13.15 -12.27
C LYS A 371 -0.79 13.77 -10.88
N ILE A 372 -1.67 13.36 -9.96
CA ILE A 372 -1.70 13.86 -8.58
C ILE A 372 -0.59 13.25 -7.76
N THR A 373 -0.47 11.93 -7.81
CA THR A 373 0.40 11.15 -6.92
C THR A 373 1.85 11.03 -7.43
N GLY A 374 2.05 11.13 -8.75
CA GLY A 374 3.33 10.86 -9.40
C GLY A 374 3.60 9.36 -9.60
N ARG A 375 2.70 8.47 -9.19
CA ARG A 375 2.77 7.01 -9.39
C ARG A 375 2.01 6.63 -10.66
N GLU A 376 2.60 5.80 -11.51
CA GLU A 376 1.98 5.36 -12.77
C GLU A 376 1.15 4.10 -12.54
N TYR A 377 -0.11 4.13 -12.95
CA TYR A 377 -1.05 3.01 -12.92
C TYR A 377 -1.57 2.70 -14.32
N LYS A 378 -1.69 1.40 -14.63
CA LYS A 378 -2.27 0.87 -15.87
C LYS A 378 -3.21 -0.28 -15.54
N LEU A 379 -4.10 -0.63 -16.47
CA LEU A 379 -5.00 -1.78 -16.33
C LEU A 379 -4.21 -3.08 -16.13
N PHE A 380 -3.10 -3.20 -16.84
CA PHE A 380 -2.09 -4.25 -16.75
C PHE A 380 -0.72 -3.58 -16.71
N SER A 381 -0.04 -3.64 -15.55
CA SER A 381 1.25 -2.98 -15.34
C SER A 381 2.40 -3.96 -15.51
N TYR A 382 3.29 -3.69 -16.46
CA TYR A 382 4.48 -4.50 -16.65
C TYR A 382 5.63 -4.05 -15.72
N TYR A 383 6.37 -5.03 -15.20
CA TYR A 383 7.60 -4.81 -14.43
C TYR A 383 8.65 -5.87 -14.78
N GLY A 384 9.88 -5.47 -15.05
CA GLY A 384 11.01 -6.38 -15.33
C GLY A 384 11.86 -5.95 -16.52
N ALA A 385 12.55 -6.90 -17.14
CA ALA A 385 13.37 -6.66 -18.31
C ALA A 385 12.52 -6.37 -19.55
N ASP A 386 12.87 -5.34 -20.33
CA ASP A 386 12.12 -4.97 -21.55
C ASP A 386 12.10 -6.09 -22.60
N ASP A 387 13.11 -6.95 -22.57
CA ASP A 387 13.28 -8.11 -23.46
C ASP A 387 13.03 -9.46 -22.74
N ALA A 388 12.15 -9.47 -21.74
CA ALA A 388 11.85 -10.66 -20.96
C ALA A 388 11.33 -11.80 -21.84
N GLU A 389 11.91 -12.99 -21.64
CA GLU A 389 11.50 -14.23 -22.30
C GLU A 389 10.54 -15.07 -21.44
N ARG A 390 10.52 -14.83 -20.13
CA ARG A 390 9.67 -15.51 -19.14
C ARG A 390 8.93 -14.45 -18.33
N VAL A 391 7.60 -14.56 -18.28
CA VAL A 391 6.73 -13.58 -17.63
C VAL A 391 5.79 -14.29 -16.66
N ILE A 392 5.59 -13.72 -15.47
CA ILE A 392 4.51 -14.10 -14.56
C ILE A 392 3.36 -13.13 -14.74
N ILE A 393 2.11 -13.64 -14.73
CA ILE A 393 0.90 -12.81 -14.68
C ILE A 393 0.19 -13.12 -13.36
N CYS A 394 -0.05 -12.10 -12.54
CA CYS A 394 -0.67 -12.26 -11.23
C CYS A 394 -1.38 -10.98 -10.78
N MET A 395 -2.10 -11.04 -9.65
CA MET A 395 -2.78 -9.89 -9.04
C MET A 395 -2.66 -9.92 -7.51
N GLY A 396 -2.87 -8.76 -6.87
CA GLY A 396 -2.82 -8.62 -5.42
C GLY A 396 -1.40 -8.51 -4.86
N SER A 397 -1.25 -8.78 -3.56
CA SER A 397 -0.01 -8.51 -2.81
C SER A 397 1.22 -9.30 -3.26
N VAL A 398 1.05 -10.41 -3.97
CA VAL A 398 2.16 -11.20 -4.52
C VAL A 398 3.00 -10.40 -5.52
N THR A 399 2.42 -9.39 -6.17
CA THR A 399 3.13 -8.54 -7.14
C THR A 399 4.33 -7.84 -6.51
N GLU A 400 4.24 -7.43 -5.25
CA GLU A 400 5.33 -6.78 -4.52
C GLU A 400 6.48 -7.78 -4.21
N ALA A 401 6.17 -8.98 -3.73
CA ALA A 401 7.17 -10.03 -3.52
C ALA A 401 7.81 -10.49 -4.84
N ALA A 402 7.03 -10.51 -5.94
CA ALA A 402 7.52 -10.85 -7.27
C ALA A 402 8.52 -9.80 -7.81
N ARG A 403 8.35 -8.51 -7.49
CA ARG A 403 9.33 -7.47 -7.85
C ARG A 403 10.70 -7.74 -7.24
N GLU A 404 10.76 -8.16 -5.96
CA GLU A 404 12.04 -8.52 -5.31
C GLU A 404 12.72 -9.71 -6.01
N ALA A 405 11.95 -10.73 -6.38
CA ALA A 405 12.46 -11.89 -7.12
C ALA A 405 12.97 -11.52 -8.53
N ILE A 406 12.24 -10.66 -9.24
CA ILE A 406 12.59 -10.17 -10.57
C ILE A 406 13.87 -9.34 -10.52
N ASP A 407 13.98 -8.41 -9.57
CA ASP A 407 15.19 -7.58 -9.40
C ASP A 407 16.41 -8.47 -9.14
N TYR A 408 16.27 -9.50 -8.28
CA TYR A 408 17.34 -10.45 -8.00
C TYR A 408 17.74 -11.27 -9.22
N LEU A 409 16.79 -11.80 -10.00
CA LEU A 409 17.05 -12.60 -11.18
C LEU A 409 17.66 -11.77 -12.31
N ASN A 410 17.11 -10.59 -12.58
CA ASN A 410 17.63 -9.71 -13.63
C ASN A 410 19.03 -9.18 -13.29
N ALA A 411 19.34 -8.95 -12.01
CA ALA A 411 20.70 -8.62 -11.57
C ALA A 411 21.71 -9.74 -11.85
N LYS A 412 21.24 -10.98 -12.01
CA LYS A 412 22.06 -12.15 -12.43
C LYS A 412 22.09 -12.37 -13.95
N GLY A 413 21.46 -11.47 -14.71
CA GLY A 413 21.43 -11.56 -16.19
C GLY A 413 20.27 -12.39 -16.74
N GLU A 414 19.31 -12.80 -15.90
CA GLU A 414 18.07 -13.44 -16.35
C GLU A 414 17.16 -12.40 -17.05
N LYS A 415 16.35 -12.86 -18.00
CA LYS A 415 15.40 -12.01 -18.72
C LYS A 415 13.98 -12.34 -18.30
N VAL A 416 13.60 -11.80 -17.14
CA VAL A 416 12.31 -12.08 -16.52
C VAL A 416 11.52 -10.83 -16.22
N GLY A 417 10.20 -10.96 -16.20
CA GLY A 417 9.29 -9.88 -15.86
C GLY A 417 7.94 -10.40 -15.41
N MET A 418 7.07 -9.48 -14.97
CA MET A 418 5.69 -9.80 -14.63
C MET A 418 4.71 -8.77 -15.18
N VAL A 419 3.45 -9.17 -15.29
CA VAL A 419 2.30 -8.30 -15.48
C VAL A 419 1.43 -8.36 -14.24
N SER A 420 1.24 -7.22 -13.57
CA SER A 420 0.26 -7.03 -12.50
C SER A 420 -1.09 -6.71 -13.12
N VAL A 421 -2.13 -7.47 -12.76
CA VAL A 421 -3.50 -7.23 -13.21
C VAL A 421 -4.20 -6.33 -12.19
N HIS A 422 -4.57 -5.10 -12.59
CA HIS A 422 -5.40 -4.22 -11.77
C HIS A 422 -6.87 -4.30 -12.18
N LEU A 423 -7.22 -4.11 -13.46
CA LEU A 423 -8.59 -4.30 -13.92
C LEU A 423 -8.79 -5.74 -14.41
N TYR A 424 -9.39 -6.57 -13.55
CA TYR A 424 -9.68 -7.96 -13.89
C TYR A 424 -11.00 -8.13 -14.67
N ARG A 425 -12.02 -7.32 -14.38
CA ARG A 425 -13.28 -7.26 -15.12
C ARG A 425 -13.70 -5.82 -15.39
N PRO A 426 -14.13 -5.49 -16.62
CA PRO A 426 -14.04 -6.28 -17.85
C PRO A 426 -12.60 -6.64 -18.22
N PHE A 427 -12.37 -7.87 -18.70
CA PHE A 427 -11.03 -8.33 -19.06
C PHE A 427 -10.63 -7.79 -20.44
N SER A 428 -9.65 -6.92 -20.48
CA SER A 428 -9.23 -6.26 -21.73
C SER A 428 -8.07 -6.97 -22.40
N VAL A 429 -8.38 -7.86 -23.33
CA VAL A 429 -7.39 -8.60 -24.14
C VAL A 429 -6.38 -7.67 -24.79
N LYS A 430 -6.83 -6.56 -25.39
CA LYS A 430 -5.97 -5.55 -26.03
C LYS A 430 -4.88 -5.03 -25.10
N HIS A 431 -5.25 -4.68 -23.85
CA HIS A 431 -4.31 -4.09 -22.91
C HIS A 431 -3.37 -5.13 -22.30
N LEU A 432 -3.84 -6.37 -22.08
CA LEU A 432 -2.98 -7.47 -21.66
C LEU A 432 -1.91 -7.78 -22.72
N LEU A 433 -2.30 -7.97 -23.98
CA LEU A 433 -1.36 -8.27 -25.07
C LEU A 433 -0.35 -7.13 -25.28
N ALA A 434 -0.75 -5.87 -25.06
CA ALA A 434 0.13 -4.73 -25.14
C ALA A 434 1.13 -4.64 -23.95
N ALA A 435 0.78 -5.19 -22.79
CA ALA A 435 1.63 -5.18 -21.60
C ALA A 435 2.72 -6.27 -21.64
N VAL A 436 2.49 -7.39 -22.34
CA VAL A 436 3.45 -8.49 -22.40
C VAL A 436 4.54 -8.20 -23.45
N PRO A 437 5.84 -8.31 -23.11
CA PRO A 437 6.94 -8.12 -24.08
C PRO A 437 6.82 -9.08 -25.28
N LYS A 438 7.09 -8.58 -26.47
CA LYS A 438 7.05 -9.40 -27.70
C LYS A 438 8.07 -10.55 -27.72
N THR A 439 9.11 -10.45 -26.91
CA THR A 439 10.15 -11.46 -26.70
C THR A 439 9.68 -12.61 -25.81
N CYS A 440 8.52 -12.47 -25.16
CA CYS A 440 8.03 -13.48 -24.23
C CYS A 440 7.74 -14.81 -24.92
N LYS A 441 8.35 -15.87 -24.40
CA LYS A 441 8.22 -17.26 -24.90
C LYS A 441 7.38 -18.13 -23.98
N LYS A 442 7.38 -17.82 -22.67
CA LYS A 442 6.69 -18.61 -21.65
C LYS A 442 6.05 -17.71 -20.59
N ILE A 443 4.85 -18.06 -20.20
CA ILE A 443 4.06 -17.36 -19.19
C ILE A 443 3.63 -18.34 -18.10
N ALA A 444 3.83 -17.96 -16.83
CA ALA A 444 3.16 -18.58 -15.70
C ALA A 444 2.05 -17.66 -15.19
N VAL A 445 0.83 -18.15 -15.09
CA VAL A 445 -0.27 -17.42 -14.49
C VAL A 445 -0.46 -17.91 -13.06
N LEU A 446 -0.42 -17.01 -12.11
CA LEU A 446 -0.57 -17.32 -10.70
C LEU A 446 -1.95 -16.89 -10.20
N ASP A 447 -2.75 -17.88 -9.82
CA ASP A 447 -4.07 -17.69 -9.22
C ASP A 447 -4.03 -17.93 -7.70
N ARG A 448 -4.57 -17.00 -6.93
CA ARG A 448 -4.74 -17.14 -5.47
C ARG A 448 -6.13 -17.71 -5.14
N THR A 449 -6.55 -18.67 -5.92
CA THR A 449 -7.85 -19.35 -5.79
C THR A 449 -7.73 -20.79 -6.24
N LYS A 450 -8.72 -21.60 -5.90
CA LYS A 450 -8.90 -22.94 -6.46
C LYS A 450 -10.35 -23.10 -6.90
N GLU A 451 -10.55 -23.44 -8.18
CA GLU A 451 -11.87 -23.76 -8.73
C GLU A 451 -11.96 -25.27 -9.01
N PRO A 452 -12.53 -26.05 -8.05
CA PRO A 452 -12.61 -27.51 -8.22
C PRO A 452 -13.47 -27.91 -9.42
N GLY A 453 -12.94 -28.78 -10.27
CA GLY A 453 -13.63 -29.29 -11.44
C GLY A 453 -13.49 -28.45 -12.71
N ALA A 454 -12.90 -27.25 -12.63
CA ALA A 454 -12.56 -26.45 -13.81
C ALA A 454 -11.29 -26.98 -14.48
N SER A 455 -11.11 -26.69 -15.77
CA SER A 455 -9.90 -27.01 -16.52
C SER A 455 -8.70 -26.11 -16.19
N GLY A 456 -8.88 -25.16 -15.29
CA GLY A 456 -7.90 -24.22 -14.78
C GLY A 456 -8.56 -23.16 -13.92
N GLU A 457 -7.77 -22.39 -13.20
CA GLU A 457 -8.21 -21.29 -12.38
C GLU A 457 -8.60 -20.08 -13.26
N PRO A 458 -9.41 -19.14 -12.75
CA PRO A 458 -10.05 -18.09 -13.55
C PRO A 458 -9.08 -17.21 -14.34
N LEU A 459 -8.03 -16.67 -13.72
CA LEU A 459 -7.07 -15.80 -14.41
C LEU A 459 -6.29 -16.57 -15.48
N TYR A 460 -5.89 -17.80 -15.17
CA TYR A 460 -5.19 -18.68 -16.11
C TYR A 460 -6.01 -18.92 -17.37
N LEU A 461 -7.31 -19.20 -17.22
CA LEU A 461 -8.21 -19.42 -18.36
C LEU A 461 -8.40 -18.15 -19.19
N ASP A 462 -8.60 -16.99 -18.55
CA ASP A 462 -8.74 -15.72 -19.26
C ASP A 462 -7.46 -15.35 -20.04
N VAL A 463 -6.28 -15.60 -19.46
CA VAL A 463 -5.00 -15.35 -20.14
C VAL A 463 -4.82 -16.31 -21.33
N LYS A 464 -5.15 -17.59 -21.17
CA LYS A 464 -5.07 -18.55 -22.30
C LYS A 464 -5.97 -18.15 -23.45
N ASP A 465 -7.20 -17.74 -23.16
CA ASP A 465 -8.15 -17.27 -24.16
C ASP A 465 -7.61 -16.02 -24.88
N ALA A 466 -7.06 -15.05 -24.12
CA ALA A 466 -6.48 -13.83 -24.70
C ALA A 466 -5.37 -14.10 -25.71
N PHE A 467 -4.56 -15.13 -25.48
CA PHE A 467 -3.46 -15.51 -26.38
C PHE A 467 -3.86 -16.50 -27.47
N TYR A 468 -5.10 -17.02 -27.47
CA TYR A 468 -5.53 -18.05 -28.42
C TYR A 468 -5.39 -17.60 -29.89
N ASN A 469 -5.77 -16.35 -30.19
CA ASN A 469 -5.67 -15.74 -31.51
C ASN A 469 -4.51 -14.74 -31.64
N ALA A 470 -3.61 -14.61 -30.65
CA ALA A 470 -2.51 -13.69 -30.72
C ALA A 470 -1.44 -14.16 -31.74
N GLU A 471 -0.71 -13.19 -32.34
CA GLU A 471 0.42 -13.49 -33.24
C GLU A 471 1.54 -14.20 -32.48
N ASN A 472 1.91 -13.71 -31.30
CA ASN A 472 2.83 -14.36 -30.38
C ASN A 472 2.05 -15.29 -29.45
N ARG A 473 2.37 -16.58 -29.46
CA ARG A 473 1.72 -17.60 -28.64
C ARG A 473 2.75 -18.26 -27.71
N PRO A 474 3.03 -17.63 -26.57
CA PRO A 474 3.92 -18.24 -25.58
C PRO A 474 3.31 -19.53 -25.02
N VAL A 475 4.16 -20.40 -24.47
CA VAL A 475 3.69 -21.52 -23.64
C VAL A 475 3.12 -20.94 -22.35
N ILE A 476 1.88 -21.26 -22.03
CA ILE A 476 1.17 -20.73 -20.85
C ILE A 476 0.87 -21.87 -19.90
N VAL A 477 1.37 -21.75 -18.65
CA VAL A 477 1.12 -22.68 -17.55
C VAL A 477 0.46 -21.97 -16.39
N GLY A 478 -0.39 -22.69 -15.64
CA GLY A 478 -1.10 -22.18 -14.47
C GLY A 478 -0.51 -22.68 -13.16
N GLY A 479 -0.53 -21.84 -12.12
CA GLY A 479 -0.09 -22.20 -10.78
C GLY A 479 -0.97 -21.61 -9.69
N ARG A 480 -1.13 -22.37 -8.61
CA ARG A 480 -1.87 -21.93 -7.40
C ARG A 480 -0.90 -21.60 -6.29
N TYR A 481 -1.18 -20.53 -5.57
CA TYR A 481 -0.36 -20.06 -4.46
C TYR A 481 -1.21 -19.41 -3.36
N GLY A 482 -0.67 -19.31 -2.16
CA GLY A 482 -1.12 -18.36 -1.14
C GLY A 482 -2.54 -18.55 -0.60
N LEU A 483 -3.21 -19.69 -0.84
CA LEU A 483 -4.55 -19.96 -0.32
C LEU A 483 -4.54 -19.88 1.22
N GLY A 484 -5.56 -19.26 1.79
CA GLY A 484 -5.69 -19.10 3.23
C GLY A 484 -4.51 -18.34 3.86
N SER A 485 -3.96 -17.34 3.17
CA SER A 485 -2.77 -16.57 3.57
C SER A 485 -1.52 -17.43 3.80
N CYS A 486 -1.42 -18.60 3.13
CA CYS A 486 -0.15 -19.31 3.05
C CYS A 486 0.91 -18.34 2.52
N ASP A 487 2.02 -18.22 3.26
CA ASP A 487 3.04 -17.22 2.96
C ASP A 487 3.66 -17.43 1.57
N THR A 488 3.91 -16.36 0.84
CA THR A 488 4.49 -16.42 -0.49
C THR A 488 5.72 -15.54 -0.55
N THR A 489 6.90 -16.18 -0.58
CA THR A 489 8.20 -15.51 -0.53
C THR A 489 8.79 -15.30 -1.92
N PRO A 490 9.75 -14.39 -2.10
CA PRO A 490 10.50 -14.25 -3.35
C PRO A 490 11.17 -15.55 -3.80
N THR A 491 11.64 -16.40 -2.87
CA THR A 491 12.21 -17.73 -3.18
C THR A 491 11.17 -18.64 -3.89
N MET A 492 9.91 -18.58 -3.46
CA MET A 492 8.81 -19.29 -4.11
C MET A 492 8.54 -18.75 -5.52
N ILE A 493 8.63 -17.43 -5.72
CA ILE A 493 8.50 -16.83 -7.06
C ILE A 493 9.68 -17.20 -7.96
N ILE A 494 10.89 -17.29 -7.41
CA ILE A 494 12.07 -17.79 -8.16
C ILE A 494 11.81 -19.22 -8.67
N SER A 495 11.24 -20.12 -7.86
CA SER A 495 10.92 -21.47 -8.30
C SER A 495 9.93 -21.53 -9.47
N VAL A 496 9.04 -20.53 -9.59
CA VAL A 496 8.14 -20.38 -10.76
C VAL A 496 8.95 -20.04 -12.01
N TYR A 497 9.91 -19.12 -11.93
CA TYR A 497 10.79 -18.81 -13.06
C TYR A 497 11.71 -19.96 -13.43
N GLU A 498 12.17 -20.75 -12.46
CA GLU A 498 12.93 -21.99 -12.69
C GLU A 498 12.07 -23.03 -13.42
N ASN A 499 10.80 -23.19 -13.02
CA ASN A 499 9.86 -24.03 -13.76
C ASN A 499 9.70 -23.55 -15.22
N LEU A 500 9.56 -22.24 -15.45
CA LEU A 500 9.48 -21.66 -16.80
C LEU A 500 10.78 -21.84 -17.61
N ALA A 501 11.93 -22.06 -16.95
CA ALA A 501 13.19 -22.33 -17.64
C ALA A 501 13.26 -23.74 -18.22
N LEU A 502 12.48 -24.69 -17.70
CA LEU A 502 12.45 -26.07 -18.18
C LEU A 502 11.96 -26.14 -19.65
N PRO A 503 12.44 -27.08 -20.46
CA PRO A 503 11.91 -27.32 -21.81
C PRO A 503 10.39 -27.51 -21.80
N GLU A 504 9.90 -28.34 -20.89
CA GLU A 504 8.47 -28.59 -20.61
C GLU A 504 8.14 -28.16 -19.19
N PRO A 505 7.66 -26.92 -18.98
CA PRO A 505 7.30 -26.45 -17.66
C PRO A 505 6.08 -27.20 -17.13
N LYS A 506 6.08 -27.52 -15.82
CA LYS A 506 4.94 -28.13 -15.13
C LYS A 506 3.75 -27.17 -15.19
N ASP A 507 2.61 -27.66 -15.65
CA ASP A 507 1.32 -26.95 -15.64
C ASP A 507 0.49 -27.36 -14.41
N HIS A 508 -0.48 -26.55 -14.01
CA HIS A 508 -1.34 -26.74 -12.82
C HIS A 508 -0.55 -26.97 -11.53
N PHE A 509 0.61 -26.34 -11.41
CA PHE A 509 1.49 -26.50 -10.26
C PHE A 509 0.95 -25.79 -9.00
N THR A 510 1.52 -26.16 -7.84
CA THR A 510 1.33 -25.47 -6.57
C THR A 510 2.66 -24.95 -6.05
N VAL A 511 2.60 -23.82 -5.32
CA VAL A 511 3.76 -23.17 -4.69
C VAL A 511 3.49 -22.96 -3.20
N GLY A 512 4.48 -23.20 -2.37
CA GLY A 512 4.41 -22.95 -0.92
C GLY A 512 3.82 -24.08 -0.08
N ILE A 513 3.46 -25.20 -0.71
CA ILE A 513 3.02 -26.41 -0.04
C ILE A 513 3.75 -27.64 -0.61
N VAL A 514 3.66 -28.76 0.09
CA VAL A 514 4.02 -30.09 -0.42
C VAL A 514 2.70 -30.80 -0.72
N ASP A 515 2.42 -30.98 -2.02
CA ASP A 515 1.27 -31.75 -2.49
C ASP A 515 1.71 -33.21 -2.70
N ASP A 516 1.34 -34.05 -1.77
CA ASP A 516 1.63 -35.49 -1.75
C ASP A 516 0.49 -36.35 -2.34
N VAL A 517 -0.54 -35.71 -2.92
CA VAL A 517 -1.70 -36.37 -3.53
C VAL A 517 -1.59 -36.35 -5.06
N THR A 518 -1.37 -35.18 -5.66
CA THR A 518 -1.26 -35.02 -7.13
C THR A 518 0.16 -34.66 -7.60
N PHE A 519 1.09 -34.47 -6.65
CA PHE A 519 2.52 -34.20 -6.89
C PHE A 519 2.76 -32.98 -7.79
N CYS A 520 1.89 -31.97 -7.68
CA CYS A 520 1.95 -30.77 -8.49
C CYS A 520 2.85 -29.66 -7.92
N SER A 521 3.40 -29.82 -6.71
CA SER A 521 4.27 -28.81 -6.09
C SER A 521 5.56 -28.60 -6.87
N LEU A 522 5.98 -27.34 -6.93
CA LEU A 522 7.32 -26.98 -7.38
C LEU A 522 8.32 -27.22 -6.24
N PRO A 523 9.56 -27.65 -6.54
CA PRO A 523 10.62 -27.73 -5.54
C PRO A 523 10.97 -26.32 -5.04
N LEU A 524 11.29 -26.21 -3.76
CA LEU A 524 11.70 -24.95 -3.14
C LEU A 524 13.15 -25.08 -2.66
N GLU A 525 13.95 -24.06 -2.98
CA GLU A 525 15.28 -23.89 -2.39
C GLU A 525 15.19 -23.30 -0.97
N ALA A 526 16.34 -23.23 -0.30
CA ALA A 526 16.45 -22.52 0.98
C ALA A 526 16.07 -21.05 0.81
N GLU A 527 15.37 -20.51 1.81
CA GLU A 527 14.91 -19.11 1.78
C GLU A 527 16.07 -18.13 1.58
N LYS A 528 15.91 -17.23 0.63
CA LYS A 528 16.86 -16.17 0.31
C LYS A 528 16.43 -14.87 1.00
N ALA A 529 17.34 -14.19 1.66
CA ALA A 529 17.12 -12.86 2.22
C ALA A 529 17.25 -11.82 1.08
N LEU A 530 16.15 -11.51 0.40
CA LEU A 530 16.12 -10.58 -0.73
C LEU A 530 15.58 -9.20 -0.37
N GLY A 531 15.15 -9.01 0.88
CA GLY A 531 14.71 -7.67 1.38
C GLY A 531 15.79 -6.62 1.15
N GLY A 532 15.39 -5.38 0.83
CA GLY A 532 16.27 -4.29 0.42
C GLY A 532 17.41 -4.02 1.40
N GLU A 533 18.57 -3.58 0.87
CA GLU A 533 19.69 -3.11 1.69
C GLU A 533 19.26 -1.99 2.64
N GLY A 534 19.68 -2.04 3.91
CA GLY A 534 19.36 -1.02 4.90
C GLY A 534 17.97 -1.15 5.54
N ILE A 535 17.23 -2.23 5.27
CA ILE A 535 15.98 -2.54 5.97
C ILE A 535 16.30 -3.32 7.25
N PHE A 536 15.83 -2.81 8.37
CA PHE A 536 15.88 -3.50 9.66
C PHE A 536 14.63 -4.32 9.85
N GLU A 537 14.79 -5.60 10.20
CA GLU A 537 13.71 -6.57 10.36
C GLU A 537 13.63 -7.04 11.83
N ALA A 538 12.46 -6.88 12.45
CA ALA A 538 12.21 -7.26 13.85
C ALA A 538 11.01 -8.20 13.98
N LYS A 539 11.16 -9.23 14.82
CA LYS A 539 10.07 -10.17 15.18
C LYS A 539 9.77 -10.10 16.66
N PHE A 540 8.49 -10.14 17.02
CA PHE A 540 8.05 -10.13 18.40
C PHE A 540 7.08 -11.27 18.64
N TYR A 541 7.45 -12.16 19.55
CA TYR A 541 6.62 -13.30 19.96
C TYR A 541 5.87 -12.98 21.24
N GLY A 542 4.56 -13.00 21.18
CA GLY A 542 3.67 -12.67 22.29
C GLY A 542 2.47 -13.61 22.40
N LEU A 543 1.70 -13.41 23.44
CA LEU A 543 0.45 -14.12 23.70
C LEU A 543 -0.73 -13.26 23.24
N GLY A 544 -1.71 -13.86 22.59
CA GLY A 544 -2.96 -13.19 22.26
C GLY A 544 -3.61 -12.62 23.52
N ALA A 545 -3.87 -11.33 23.55
CA ALA A 545 -4.39 -10.54 24.68
C ALA A 545 -3.36 -10.02 25.70
N ASP A 546 -2.04 -10.21 25.53
CA ASP A 546 -1.00 -9.61 26.38
C ASP A 546 -0.70 -8.14 26.03
N GLY A 547 -1.26 -7.64 24.91
CA GLY A 547 -1.05 -6.28 24.40
C GLY A 547 0.16 -6.10 23.49
N THR A 548 0.94 -7.15 23.19
CA THR A 548 2.13 -7.11 22.31
C THR A 548 1.77 -6.57 20.92
N VAL A 549 0.70 -7.07 20.32
CA VAL A 549 0.27 -6.62 18.98
C VAL A 549 -0.09 -5.13 18.98
N GLY A 550 -0.82 -4.65 19.99
CA GLY A 550 -1.17 -3.24 20.12
C GLY A 550 0.06 -2.34 20.31
N ALA A 551 1.02 -2.75 21.12
CA ALA A 551 2.28 -2.05 21.31
C ALA A 551 3.07 -1.97 20.00
N ASN A 552 3.15 -3.05 19.23
CA ASN A 552 3.87 -3.09 17.96
C ASN A 552 3.18 -2.27 16.85
N LYS A 553 1.82 -2.22 16.84
CA LYS A 553 1.07 -1.28 15.99
C LYS A 553 1.41 0.17 16.33
N ASN A 554 1.52 0.49 17.61
CA ASN A 554 1.96 1.83 18.03
C ASN A 554 3.41 2.09 17.65
N SER A 555 4.32 1.11 17.82
CA SER A 555 5.73 1.25 17.46
C SER A 555 5.91 1.59 15.98
N ILE A 556 5.23 0.86 15.08
CA ILE A 556 5.38 1.13 13.64
C ILE A 556 4.79 2.48 13.25
N LYS A 557 3.67 2.92 13.87
CA LYS A 557 3.12 4.26 13.68
C LYS A 557 4.06 5.34 14.21
N ILE A 558 4.66 5.14 15.39
CA ILE A 558 5.65 6.09 15.94
C ILE A 558 6.83 6.26 14.98
N ILE A 559 7.37 5.16 14.45
CA ILE A 559 8.48 5.20 13.49
C ILE A 559 8.04 5.90 12.19
N GLY A 560 6.95 5.47 11.59
CA GLY A 560 6.51 5.96 10.29
C GLY A 560 6.07 7.43 10.30
N ASP A 561 5.30 7.84 11.32
CA ASP A 561 4.74 9.19 11.39
C ASP A 561 5.77 10.25 11.83
N ASN A 562 6.88 9.85 12.47
CA ASN A 562 7.88 10.77 13.04
C ASN A 562 9.26 10.68 12.37
N THR A 563 9.43 9.91 11.31
CA THR A 563 10.68 9.79 10.55
C THR A 563 10.43 9.78 9.05
N ASP A 564 11.49 9.96 8.27
CA ASP A 564 11.44 9.77 6.80
C ASP A 564 11.56 8.29 6.39
N LYS A 565 11.63 7.36 7.36
CA LYS A 565 11.77 5.92 7.06
C LYS A 565 10.51 5.35 6.44
N TYR A 566 10.69 4.47 5.48
CA TYR A 566 9.64 3.53 5.09
C TYR A 566 9.43 2.54 6.22
N CYS A 567 8.19 2.14 6.43
CA CYS A 567 7.86 1.16 7.46
C CYS A 567 6.75 0.23 6.99
N GLN A 568 6.81 -1.01 7.49
CA GLN A 568 5.82 -2.06 7.24
C GLN A 568 5.67 -2.88 8.52
N ALA A 569 4.43 -3.25 8.86
CA ALA A 569 4.18 -4.21 9.91
C ALA A 569 3.08 -5.19 9.51
N TYR A 570 3.29 -6.46 9.83
CA TYR A 570 2.33 -7.53 9.66
C TYR A 570 2.21 -8.34 10.94
N PHE A 571 0.99 -8.77 11.27
CA PHE A 571 0.68 -9.48 12.50
C PHE A 571 0.12 -10.86 12.18
N SER A 572 0.85 -11.90 12.57
CA SER A 572 0.43 -13.28 12.44
C SER A 572 -0.24 -13.72 13.74
N TYR A 573 -1.41 -14.35 13.62
CA TYR A 573 -2.21 -14.84 14.73
C TYR A 573 -2.43 -16.34 14.61
N ASP A 574 -2.55 -17.02 15.75
CA ASP A 574 -3.16 -18.35 15.78
C ASP A 574 -4.68 -18.20 15.52
N SER A 575 -5.28 -19.21 14.91
CA SER A 575 -6.74 -19.29 14.69
C SER A 575 -7.56 -19.25 15.99
N LYS A 576 -6.94 -19.50 17.15
CA LYS A 576 -7.56 -19.37 18.47
C LYS A 576 -7.69 -17.92 18.89
N LYS A 577 -8.91 -17.48 19.22
CA LYS A 577 -9.23 -16.08 19.56
C LYS A 577 -8.62 -15.57 20.86
N SER A 578 -8.26 -16.42 21.81
CA SER A 578 -7.65 -16.00 23.08
C SER A 578 -6.60 -17.00 23.56
N GLY A 579 -5.50 -16.49 24.13
CA GLY A 579 -4.39 -17.30 24.62
C GLY A 579 -3.58 -17.99 23.52
N GLY A 580 -3.79 -17.62 22.24
CA GLY A 580 -3.05 -18.13 21.12
C GLY A 580 -1.69 -17.44 20.95
N PHE A 581 -0.81 -18.07 20.20
CA PHE A 581 0.47 -17.53 19.78
C PHE A 581 0.29 -16.34 18.84
N THR A 582 1.07 -15.28 19.02
CA THR A 582 1.14 -14.15 18.09
C THR A 582 2.59 -13.87 17.70
N CYS A 583 2.80 -13.51 16.44
CA CYS A 583 4.09 -13.02 15.95
C CYS A 583 3.90 -11.72 15.19
N SER A 584 4.50 -10.64 15.67
CA SER A 584 4.54 -9.37 14.96
C SER A 584 5.82 -9.27 14.13
N HIS A 585 5.70 -8.86 12.89
CA HIS A 585 6.79 -8.65 11.93
C HIS A 585 6.86 -7.17 11.59
N LEU A 586 7.95 -6.49 11.95
CA LEU A 586 8.17 -5.08 11.69
C LEU A 586 9.39 -4.90 10.80
N ARG A 587 9.22 -4.12 9.72
CA ARG A 587 10.30 -3.68 8.83
C ARG A 587 10.33 -2.17 8.78
N PHE A 588 11.51 -1.59 8.82
CA PHE A 588 11.72 -0.16 8.62
C PHE A 588 13.12 0.13 8.07
N GLY A 589 13.21 1.14 7.23
CA GLY A 589 14.48 1.48 6.57
C GLY A 589 14.39 2.70 5.68
N ASP A 590 15.48 3.01 5.01
CA ASP A 590 15.60 4.20 4.15
C ASP A 590 15.18 3.93 2.69
N THR A 591 14.78 2.70 2.36
CA THR A 591 14.33 2.27 1.03
C THR A 591 12.89 1.74 1.06
N PRO A 592 12.11 1.82 -0.04
CA PRO A 592 10.77 1.26 -0.11
C PRO A 592 10.74 -0.23 0.24
N ILE A 593 9.75 -0.63 1.03
CA ILE A 593 9.59 -2.02 1.50
C ILE A 593 8.51 -2.68 0.65
N ARG A 594 8.90 -3.73 -0.07
CA ARG A 594 8.01 -4.52 -0.97
C ARG A 594 7.73 -5.93 -0.43
N SER A 595 8.25 -6.25 0.74
CA SER A 595 8.26 -7.61 1.32
C SER A 595 6.90 -7.97 1.89
N THR A 596 5.92 -8.32 1.05
CA THR A 596 4.58 -8.78 1.44
C THR A 596 4.57 -10.24 1.92
N TYR A 597 5.55 -10.61 2.75
CA TYR A 597 5.71 -11.93 3.35
C TYR A 597 6.28 -11.79 4.77
N GLN A 598 6.18 -12.87 5.54
CA GLN A 598 6.70 -12.90 6.91
C GLN A 598 8.22 -12.79 6.93
N ILE A 599 8.77 -12.09 7.93
CA ILE A 599 10.21 -11.98 8.13
C ILE A 599 10.78 -13.38 8.35
N LYS A 600 11.79 -13.75 7.55
CA LYS A 600 12.50 -15.04 7.66
C LYS A 600 13.87 -14.87 8.32
N THR A 601 14.52 -13.72 8.13
CA THR A 601 15.89 -13.44 8.58
C THR A 601 15.97 -12.16 9.41
N PRO A 602 15.38 -12.12 10.64
CA PRO A 602 15.31 -10.91 11.45
C PRO A 602 16.69 -10.44 11.94
N ASN A 603 16.85 -9.12 12.13
CA ASN A 603 17.98 -8.52 12.86
C ASN A 603 17.73 -8.54 14.36
N PHE A 604 16.46 -8.50 14.77
CA PHE A 604 16.01 -8.41 16.14
C PHE A 604 14.85 -9.37 16.41
N VAL A 605 14.94 -10.09 17.52
CA VAL A 605 13.83 -10.95 18.00
C VAL A 605 13.55 -10.63 19.46
N ALA A 606 12.27 -10.36 19.77
CA ALA A 606 11.80 -10.26 21.15
C ALA A 606 10.88 -11.45 21.49
N CYS A 607 11.13 -12.12 22.60
CA CYS A 607 10.30 -13.18 23.16
C CYS A 607 9.68 -12.67 24.47
N HIS A 608 8.38 -12.36 24.42
CA HIS A 608 7.64 -11.80 25.55
C HIS A 608 7.16 -12.87 26.52
N VAL A 609 7.17 -14.14 26.11
CA VAL A 609 6.69 -15.29 26.89
C VAL A 609 7.82 -16.29 27.06
N GLN A 610 8.36 -16.36 28.26
CA GLN A 610 9.52 -17.21 28.59
C GLN A 610 9.33 -18.68 28.16
N ALA A 611 8.12 -19.24 28.32
CA ALA A 611 7.82 -20.62 27.95
C ALA A 611 8.00 -20.92 26.45
N TYR A 612 7.96 -19.90 25.59
CA TYR A 612 8.09 -20.08 24.15
C TYR A 612 9.49 -20.54 23.71
N LEU A 613 10.52 -20.32 24.54
CA LEU A 613 11.85 -20.89 24.32
C LEU A 613 11.87 -22.42 24.24
N HIS A 614 10.90 -23.08 24.92
CA HIS A 614 10.77 -24.54 24.95
C HIS A 614 9.69 -25.07 24.01
N MET A 615 8.78 -24.19 23.55
CA MET A 615 7.61 -24.58 22.76
C MET A 615 7.78 -24.32 21.27
N TYR A 616 8.54 -23.28 20.92
CA TYR A 616 8.68 -22.80 19.55
C TYR A 616 10.15 -22.51 19.23
N ASP A 617 10.51 -22.59 17.94
CA ASP A 617 11.83 -22.18 17.46
C ASP A 617 11.84 -20.66 17.21
N VAL A 618 11.87 -19.89 18.32
CA VAL A 618 11.82 -18.42 18.29
C VAL A 618 13.09 -17.79 17.73
N LEU A 619 14.21 -18.53 17.65
CA LEU A 619 15.50 -18.06 17.14
C LEU A 619 15.67 -18.32 15.64
N ARG A 620 14.75 -19.05 15.01
CA ARG A 620 14.87 -19.45 13.63
C ARG A 620 15.11 -18.26 12.70
N GLY A 621 16.27 -18.28 12.03
CA GLY A 621 16.66 -17.28 11.04
C GLY A 621 17.19 -15.95 11.62
N LEU A 622 17.33 -15.80 12.94
CA LEU A 622 17.99 -14.63 13.52
C LEU A 622 19.42 -14.51 12.96
N ARG A 623 19.71 -13.37 12.35
CA ARG A 623 20.98 -13.14 11.62
C ARG A 623 22.20 -13.18 12.55
N ASP A 624 23.34 -13.48 11.98
CA ASP A 624 24.64 -13.32 12.66
C ASP A 624 24.79 -11.89 13.21
N ASN A 625 25.30 -11.76 14.43
CA ASN A 625 25.38 -10.51 15.18
C ASN A 625 24.02 -9.87 15.48
N GLY A 626 22.94 -10.64 15.39
CA GLY A 626 21.58 -10.19 15.70
C GLY A 626 21.37 -9.96 17.19
N THR A 627 20.21 -9.42 17.52
CA THR A 627 19.83 -9.10 18.91
C THR A 627 18.62 -9.91 19.35
N PHE A 628 18.68 -10.49 20.53
CA PHE A 628 17.58 -11.21 21.16
C PHE A 628 17.18 -10.55 22.48
N LEU A 629 15.91 -10.21 22.67
CA LEU A 629 15.32 -9.68 23.91
C LEU A 629 14.40 -10.71 24.53
N LEU A 630 14.64 -11.07 25.78
CA LEU A 630 13.82 -12.03 26.55
C LEU A 630 13.13 -11.37 27.73
N ASN A 631 11.81 -11.51 27.83
CA ASN A 631 11.10 -11.28 29.09
C ASN A 631 11.15 -12.53 29.95
N THR A 632 11.87 -12.46 31.07
CA THR A 632 12.10 -13.62 31.95
C THR A 632 12.25 -13.20 33.40
N ILE A 633 11.93 -14.11 34.30
CA ILE A 633 12.19 -14.00 35.74
C ILE A 633 13.62 -14.45 36.11
N TRP A 634 14.33 -15.14 35.22
CA TRP A 634 15.67 -15.64 35.44
C TRP A 634 16.71 -14.53 35.35
N GLU A 635 17.65 -14.49 36.29
CA GLU A 635 18.72 -13.52 36.34
C GLU A 635 20.08 -14.21 36.49
N GLY A 636 21.14 -13.61 35.94
CA GLY A 636 22.53 -14.08 36.11
C GLY A 636 22.73 -15.56 35.78
N ASP A 637 23.28 -16.32 36.75
CA ASP A 637 23.55 -17.75 36.59
C ASP A 637 22.31 -18.61 36.41
N GLU A 638 21.16 -18.17 36.96
CA GLU A 638 19.90 -18.84 36.80
C GLU A 638 19.42 -18.77 35.33
N LEU A 639 19.59 -17.62 34.67
CA LEU A 639 19.35 -17.49 33.24
C LEU A 639 20.20 -18.46 32.43
N ALA A 640 21.51 -18.49 32.73
CA ALA A 640 22.45 -19.40 32.08
C ALA A 640 22.08 -20.87 32.27
N ALA A 641 21.61 -21.25 33.48
CA ALA A 641 21.20 -22.64 33.78
C ALA A 641 19.91 -23.04 33.03
N ASN A 642 18.89 -22.17 32.97
CA ASN A 642 17.55 -22.50 32.47
C ASN A 642 17.38 -22.29 30.97
N LEU A 643 18.28 -21.57 30.28
CA LEU A 643 18.22 -21.45 28.82
C LEU A 643 18.37 -22.84 28.16
N PRO A 644 17.54 -23.16 27.15
CA PRO A 644 17.70 -24.39 26.36
C PRO A 644 19.09 -24.50 25.71
N ASN A 645 19.66 -25.72 25.68
CA ASN A 645 21.00 -25.92 25.11
C ASN A 645 21.09 -25.57 23.61
N ASN A 646 20.01 -25.77 22.84
CA ASN A 646 19.94 -25.33 21.44
C ASN A 646 20.02 -23.80 21.33
N ALA A 647 19.33 -23.07 22.21
CA ALA A 647 19.41 -21.60 22.24
C ALA A 647 20.81 -21.11 22.59
N LYS A 648 21.47 -21.70 23.61
CA LYS A 648 22.88 -21.37 23.99
C LYS A 648 23.80 -21.56 22.81
N ARG A 649 23.72 -22.72 22.11
CA ARG A 649 24.54 -22.99 20.91
C ARG A 649 24.30 -21.98 19.82
N TYR A 650 23.01 -21.66 19.55
CA TYR A 650 22.64 -20.68 18.53
C TYR A 650 23.27 -19.30 18.85
N PHE A 651 23.12 -18.84 20.08
CA PHE A 651 23.68 -17.56 20.52
C PHE A 651 25.21 -17.51 20.33
N ALA A 652 25.92 -18.59 20.69
CA ALA A 652 27.36 -18.66 20.56
C ALA A 652 27.81 -18.77 19.07
N GLN A 653 27.14 -19.59 18.27
CA GLN A 653 27.50 -19.80 16.87
C GLN A 653 27.26 -18.58 15.98
N HIS A 654 26.20 -17.81 16.27
CA HIS A 654 25.76 -16.66 15.48
C HIS A 654 26.13 -15.31 16.14
N ASN A 655 26.93 -15.32 17.22
CA ASN A 655 27.35 -14.12 17.97
C ASN A 655 26.16 -13.20 18.34
N ILE A 656 25.10 -13.79 18.91
CA ILE A 656 23.85 -13.08 19.22
C ILE A 656 24.04 -12.26 20.52
N THR A 657 23.66 -10.98 20.45
CA THR A 657 23.54 -10.12 21.63
C THR A 657 22.24 -10.38 22.36
N VAL A 658 22.32 -10.87 23.60
CA VAL A 658 21.15 -11.27 24.38
C VAL A 658 20.84 -10.23 25.45
N TYR A 659 19.70 -9.59 25.40
CA TYR A 659 19.16 -8.75 26.45
C TYR A 659 18.05 -9.49 27.20
N TYR A 660 17.90 -9.23 28.49
CA TYR A 660 16.79 -9.74 29.27
C TYR A 660 16.23 -8.68 30.22
N ILE A 661 14.97 -8.81 30.55
CA ILE A 661 14.24 -7.91 31.47
C ILE A 661 13.13 -8.69 32.17
N ASN A 662 12.97 -8.46 33.47
CA ASN A 662 11.80 -8.98 34.20
C ASN A 662 10.67 -7.96 34.16
N ALA A 663 10.05 -7.82 32.96
CA ALA A 663 8.94 -6.90 32.75
C ALA A 663 7.71 -7.24 33.59
N THR A 664 7.53 -8.51 33.97
CA THR A 664 6.40 -8.95 34.79
C THR A 664 6.54 -8.40 36.21
N LYS A 665 7.74 -8.49 36.83
CA LYS A 665 8.01 -7.92 38.14
C LYS A 665 7.82 -6.40 38.13
N ILE A 666 8.41 -5.73 37.15
CA ILE A 666 8.28 -4.27 36.98
C ILE A 666 6.80 -3.86 36.86
N ALA A 667 6.00 -4.57 36.04
CA ALA A 667 4.57 -4.29 35.86
C ALA A 667 3.77 -4.46 37.18
N GLN A 668 4.12 -5.46 37.99
CA GLN A 668 3.51 -5.69 39.30
C GLN A 668 3.85 -4.57 40.29
N GLU A 669 5.12 -4.18 40.37
CA GLU A 669 5.60 -3.12 41.26
C GLU A 669 4.95 -1.75 41.00
N ILE A 670 4.73 -1.42 39.72
CA ILE A 670 4.07 -0.14 39.33
C ILE A 670 2.53 -0.25 39.28
N GLY A 671 1.98 -1.42 39.61
CA GLY A 671 0.51 -1.63 39.66
C GLY A 671 -0.17 -1.79 38.31
N LEU A 672 0.54 -2.24 37.28
CA LEU A 672 -0.02 -2.61 35.96
C LEU A 672 -0.43 -4.09 35.88
N GLY A 673 -0.21 -4.89 36.95
CA GLY A 673 -0.49 -6.33 36.99
C GLY A 673 0.39 -7.09 35.99
N ASN A 674 -0.22 -7.81 35.06
CA ASN A 674 0.51 -8.59 34.03
C ASN A 674 0.71 -7.85 32.70
N ARG A 675 0.51 -6.54 32.66
CA ARG A 675 0.60 -5.74 31.41
C ARG A 675 2.05 -5.30 31.18
N THR A 676 2.79 -6.08 30.43
CA THR A 676 4.24 -5.89 30.16
C THR A 676 4.52 -5.14 28.85
N ASN A 677 3.48 -4.96 28.02
CA ASN A 677 3.60 -4.47 26.65
C ASN A 677 4.31 -3.10 26.53
N THR A 678 3.95 -2.11 27.38
CA THR A 678 4.58 -0.78 27.37
C THR A 678 6.05 -0.84 27.78
N ILE A 679 6.40 -1.70 28.75
CA ILE A 679 7.77 -1.92 29.22
C ILE A 679 8.64 -2.50 28.11
N LEU A 680 8.16 -3.54 27.42
CA LEU A 680 8.88 -4.22 26.35
C LEU A 680 8.97 -3.36 25.07
N GLN A 681 7.96 -2.53 24.78
CA GLN A 681 8.02 -1.53 23.73
C GLN A 681 9.11 -0.48 23.99
N SER A 682 9.20 -0.01 25.23
CA SER A 682 10.22 0.93 25.65
C SER A 682 11.63 0.32 25.54
N ALA A 683 11.80 -0.95 25.97
CA ALA A 683 13.05 -1.70 25.82
C ALA A 683 13.46 -1.84 24.34
N PHE A 684 12.51 -2.13 23.44
CA PHE A 684 12.78 -2.20 22.00
C PHE A 684 13.34 -0.88 21.45
N PHE A 685 12.73 0.26 21.73
CA PHE A 685 13.24 1.55 21.26
C PHE A 685 14.61 1.89 21.84
N ARG A 686 14.86 1.51 23.09
CA ARG A 686 16.17 1.73 23.75
C ARG A 686 17.27 0.89 23.14
N ILE A 687 16.99 -0.38 22.82
CA ILE A 687 17.98 -1.31 22.26
C ILE A 687 18.29 -0.98 20.81
N THR A 688 17.26 -0.65 20.02
CA THR A 688 17.42 -0.47 18.58
C THR A 688 17.79 0.94 18.16
N GLU A 689 17.46 1.94 18.99
CA GLU A 689 17.67 3.37 18.72
C GLU A 689 17.22 3.79 17.30
N VAL A 690 16.19 3.10 16.78
CA VAL A 690 15.63 3.35 15.42
C VAL A 690 15.15 4.78 15.24
N ILE A 691 14.76 5.41 16.34
CA ILE A 691 14.49 6.85 16.48
C ILE A 691 15.23 7.36 17.74
N PRO A 692 15.50 8.68 17.85
CA PRO A 692 16.06 9.24 19.08
C PRO A 692 15.22 8.84 20.30
N VAL A 693 15.88 8.40 21.37
CA VAL A 693 15.23 7.86 22.56
C VAL A 693 14.23 8.84 23.18
N ASP A 694 14.59 10.13 23.27
CA ASP A 694 13.72 11.16 23.82
C ASP A 694 12.43 11.32 22.98
N LEU A 695 12.55 11.27 21.66
CA LEU A 695 11.42 11.29 20.75
C LEU A 695 10.53 10.05 20.94
N ALA A 696 11.13 8.87 21.10
CA ALA A 696 10.37 7.65 21.37
C ALA A 696 9.55 7.78 22.66
N ILE A 697 10.15 8.27 23.73
CA ILE A 697 9.47 8.50 25.02
C ILE A 697 8.30 9.47 24.86
N GLU A 698 8.54 10.60 24.20
CA GLU A 698 7.49 11.61 23.95
C GLU A 698 6.31 11.03 23.20
N GLN A 699 6.56 10.34 22.09
CA GLN A 699 5.50 9.76 21.25
C GLN A 699 4.78 8.60 21.97
N MET A 700 5.51 7.73 22.68
CA MET A 700 4.89 6.71 23.51
C MET A 700 3.93 7.30 24.53
N LYS A 701 4.30 8.41 25.21
CA LYS A 701 3.40 9.11 26.15
C LYS A 701 2.13 9.63 25.46
N LYS A 702 2.23 10.19 24.25
CA LYS A 702 1.06 10.63 23.47
C LYS A 702 0.13 9.45 23.13
N PHE A 703 0.69 8.32 22.69
CA PHE A 703 -0.09 7.11 22.40
C PHE A 703 -0.73 6.52 23.66
N ILE A 704 -0.06 6.57 24.82
CA ILE A 704 -0.61 6.15 26.12
C ILE A 704 -1.85 6.99 26.46
N VAL A 705 -1.80 8.30 26.31
CA VAL A 705 -2.98 9.17 26.53
C VAL A 705 -4.12 8.81 25.57
N LYS A 706 -3.83 8.62 24.29
CA LYS A 706 -4.82 8.22 23.27
C LYS A 706 -5.48 6.86 23.62
N SER A 707 -4.70 5.90 24.09
CA SER A 707 -5.18 4.53 24.36
C SER A 707 -5.85 4.37 25.73
N TYR A 708 -5.37 5.09 26.73
CA TYR A 708 -5.76 4.89 28.12
C TYR A 708 -6.39 6.11 28.80
N GLY A 709 -6.40 7.29 28.16
CA GLY A 709 -6.95 8.51 28.75
C GLY A 709 -8.40 8.38 29.23
N LYS A 710 -9.23 7.64 28.49
CA LYS A 710 -10.63 7.32 28.89
C LYS A 710 -10.73 6.40 30.11
N LYS A 711 -9.63 5.72 30.51
CA LYS A 711 -9.60 4.80 31.67
C LYS A 711 -9.17 5.48 32.99
N GLY A 712 -8.86 6.78 32.94
CA GLY A 712 -8.46 7.60 34.08
C GLY A 712 -6.97 7.88 34.14
N GLN A 713 -6.62 8.98 34.82
CA GLN A 713 -5.25 9.50 34.92
C GLN A 713 -4.28 8.53 35.62
N ASP A 714 -4.74 7.80 36.64
CA ASP A 714 -3.93 6.77 37.33
C ASP A 714 -3.37 5.71 36.38
N VAL A 715 -4.17 5.26 35.38
CA VAL A 715 -3.74 4.30 34.38
C VAL A 715 -2.70 4.91 33.42
N VAL A 716 -2.87 6.18 33.08
CA VAL A 716 -1.91 6.94 32.23
C VAL A 716 -0.58 7.06 32.98
N ASP A 717 -0.60 7.48 34.25
CA ASP A 717 0.60 7.72 35.06
C ASP A 717 1.39 6.42 35.31
N LYS A 718 0.73 5.31 35.57
CA LYS A 718 1.37 3.99 35.68
C LYS A 718 2.06 3.59 34.38
N ASN A 719 1.44 3.84 33.22
CA ASN A 719 2.08 3.58 31.93
C ASN A 719 3.25 4.54 31.64
N TYR A 720 3.21 5.79 32.12
CA TYR A 720 4.35 6.69 32.07
C TYR A 720 5.51 6.19 32.92
N GLN A 721 5.23 5.66 34.11
CA GLN A 721 6.23 5.02 34.95
C GLN A 721 6.84 3.79 34.27
N ALA A 722 6.02 2.98 33.58
CA ALA A 722 6.49 1.82 32.82
C ALA A 722 7.51 2.23 31.74
N VAL A 723 7.28 3.33 31.02
CA VAL A 723 8.25 3.87 30.06
C VAL A 723 9.54 4.28 30.75
N ALA A 724 9.47 5.02 31.86
CA ALA A 724 10.65 5.53 32.55
C ALA A 724 11.51 4.41 33.18
N VAL A 725 10.86 3.46 33.86
CA VAL A 725 11.54 2.35 34.56
C VAL A 725 12.24 1.40 33.58
N SER A 726 11.69 1.16 32.42
CA SER A 726 12.29 0.29 31.41
C SER A 726 13.69 0.73 30.97
N TYR A 727 13.94 2.06 30.94
CA TYR A 727 15.26 2.61 30.58
C TYR A 727 16.32 2.38 31.65
N THR A 728 15.91 2.26 32.92
CA THR A 728 16.80 2.11 34.06
C THR A 728 17.09 0.66 34.45
N HIS A 729 16.17 -0.26 34.08
CA HIS A 729 16.20 -1.68 34.45
C HIS A 729 16.54 -2.61 33.28
N LEU A 730 16.83 -2.08 32.10
CA LEU A 730 17.35 -2.89 31.00
C LEU A 730 18.78 -3.33 31.35
N THR A 731 18.92 -4.58 31.72
CA THR A 731 20.23 -5.14 32.06
C THR A 731 21.00 -5.42 30.77
N LEU A 732 22.16 -4.77 30.60
CA LEU A 732 23.11 -5.10 29.53
C LEU A 732 23.56 -6.55 29.74
N PRO A 733 23.77 -7.32 28.69
CA PRO A 733 24.16 -8.71 28.82
C PRO A 733 25.47 -8.80 29.52
N THR A 734 25.53 -9.55 30.58
CA THR A 734 26.74 -10.27 30.91
C THR A 734 26.99 -11.17 29.71
N ILE A 735 28.03 -10.93 28.92
CA ILE A 735 28.39 -11.78 27.78
C ILE A 735 28.39 -13.19 28.30
N LEU A 736 27.41 -14.01 27.91
CA LEU A 736 27.45 -15.44 28.09
C LEU A 736 28.62 -15.94 27.24
N ARG A 737 29.82 -15.85 27.74
CA ARG A 737 30.98 -16.61 27.26
C ARG A 737 30.72 -18.05 27.68
N VAL A 738 30.12 -18.83 26.76
CA VAL A 738 30.08 -20.28 26.89
C VAL A 738 31.41 -20.86 26.53
#